data_63f12c29e827c37de128302774773d12
#
_entry.id   63f12c29e827c37de128302774773d12
#
_cell.length_a   1.000
_cell.length_b   1.000
_cell.length_c   1.000
_cell.angle_alpha   90.00
_cell.angle_beta   90.00
_cell.angle_gamma   90.00
#
_symmetry.space_group_name_H-M   'P 1'
#
loop_
_entity.id
_entity.type
_entity.pdbx_description
1 polymer ?
#
loop_
_entity_poly.entity_id
_entity_poly.type
_entity_poly.pdbx_seq_one_letter_code
_entity_poly.pdbx_strand_id
1 'polypeptide(L)'
;MRKALFIAAIAVAGITAGAQEKEDRTLLSHEQMNAIINEASGERALHHVLELVPYQFVRPPSEYQGHFRESEKIAALAKEYGFTNVVIEDFPTGQTWQPVVGELWITSPRAEKVYDVHDIPESVASTNANADITGDLINVGQGTAQDFDGTDVKGKFVLSTAPSGLGAVYARAVAAGAIGALGISAIGAGDRAVDYPDQIVSTTVSAQPNTAAWALSPKKARQLETMLNRGQKVTIRSVNKSEQVPNKQELVHAEIAGDGSTTQEVAIGGHLFEGYIKQGANDDNSGCALTLEVGRAYIKLIQEGKLPRPKRTVNFQWVQEISGTRAWLDAHPDKAKVIIGDLNFDMEALRLTMSRSYWIMQRTPDTFPSFINDIGQSMMEYVSELTRERVRYRANGYQPVVNITAPNGSNDAFYVKIDQHYGSSDHVTYMQYGIPAVMFITWPDMWYHSSQDTPDKQDSTQYKRAAVVATGALAVIASGGDELAGRVTSENLSRGSERIGVAQRKGTSYLADAASAEALHAAWKDARVAIRHQGNVEKGVITSSGVLYGNPAAAPKQLDPIAASIDRTVAALTESARAAYALHAARLGTQPIDEPPQTPEEKEAANLIVECTGRATFSGCAAAAGAGGGRGAGGGRGAGGGGGGRGAGAAGPALPQHMNAELSILLGKKLSALEIHDFLSGEFEPVPLADVMAVLRARETTGTIKLVSRPAPPAVKKKK
;
A
#
# COMPACT_ATOMS: atom_id res chain seq x y z
N MET A 1 -53.38 -35.68 -26.37
CA MET A 1 -52.30 -35.93 -25.40
C MET A 1 -50.89 -35.54 -25.88
N ARG A 2 -50.48 -35.80 -27.17
CA ARG A 2 -49.13 -35.45 -27.64
C ARG A 2 -48.80 -33.95 -27.74
N LYS A 3 -49.78 -33.05 -27.98
CA LYS A 3 -49.55 -31.60 -28.06
C LYS A 3 -49.43 -30.92 -26.66
N ALA A 4 -50.05 -31.50 -25.64
CA ALA A 4 -49.89 -30.98 -24.26
C ALA A 4 -48.55 -31.35 -23.62
N LEU A 5 -47.94 -32.50 -24.01
CA LEU A 5 -46.59 -32.87 -23.54
C LEU A 5 -45.50 -31.97 -24.14
N PHE A 6 -45.70 -31.49 -25.39
CA PHE A 6 -44.70 -30.63 -26.05
C PHE A 6 -44.68 -29.19 -25.45
N ILE A 7 -45.84 -28.68 -25.01
CA ILE A 7 -45.93 -27.37 -24.37
C ILE A 7 -45.39 -27.43 -22.92
N ALA A 8 -45.60 -28.55 -22.21
CA ALA A 8 -45.00 -28.77 -20.91
C ALA A 8 -43.47 -28.91 -20.96
N ALA A 9 -42.89 -29.55 -22.00
CA ALA A 9 -41.46 -29.67 -22.19
C ALA A 9 -40.80 -28.32 -22.51
N ILE A 10 -41.45 -27.44 -23.29
CA ILE A 10 -40.92 -26.09 -23.60
C ILE A 10 -41.07 -25.19 -22.38
N ALA A 11 -42.09 -25.32 -21.56
CA ALA A 11 -42.22 -24.55 -20.30
C ALA A 11 -41.20 -24.97 -19.24
N VAL A 12 -40.85 -26.26 -19.16
CA VAL A 12 -39.80 -26.76 -18.26
C VAL A 12 -38.42 -26.37 -18.74
N ALA A 13 -38.15 -26.38 -20.07
CA ALA A 13 -36.91 -25.89 -20.63
C ALA A 13 -36.71 -24.37 -20.47
N GLY A 14 -37.83 -23.59 -20.46
CA GLY A 14 -37.77 -22.14 -20.21
C GLY A 14 -37.55 -21.76 -18.74
N ILE A 15 -37.91 -22.63 -17.80
CA ILE A 15 -37.74 -22.39 -16.36
C ILE A 15 -36.30 -22.77 -15.91
N THR A 16 -35.65 -23.72 -16.56
CA THR A 16 -34.27 -24.11 -16.25
C THR A 16 -33.23 -23.16 -16.82
N ALA A 17 -33.55 -22.33 -17.81
CA ALA A 17 -32.65 -21.30 -18.32
C ALA A 17 -32.60 -20.03 -17.45
N GLY A 18 -33.48 -19.91 -16.44
CA GLY A 18 -33.55 -18.73 -15.56
C GLY A 18 -32.92 -18.92 -14.19
N ALA A 19 -32.38 -20.12 -13.90
CA ALA A 19 -31.72 -20.43 -12.63
C ALA A 19 -30.18 -20.45 -12.76
N GLN A 20 -29.63 -19.66 -13.67
CA GLN A 20 -28.20 -19.42 -13.69
C GLN A 20 -27.86 -18.52 -12.49
N GLU A 21 -27.03 -19.05 -11.61
CA GLU A 21 -26.72 -18.50 -10.29
C GLU A 21 -26.36 -17.02 -10.35
N LYS A 22 -26.93 -16.25 -9.43
CA LYS A 22 -26.70 -14.81 -9.28
C LYS A 22 -25.24 -14.45 -8.90
N GLU A 23 -24.44 -15.46 -8.60
CA GLU A 23 -23.07 -15.31 -8.08
C GLU A 23 -22.02 -15.00 -9.16
N ASP A 24 -22.34 -15.23 -10.46
CA ASP A 24 -21.45 -14.93 -11.59
C ASP A 24 -21.58 -13.50 -12.13
N ARG A 25 -22.14 -12.57 -11.38
CA ARG A 25 -22.37 -11.20 -11.82
C ARG A 25 -21.33 -10.25 -11.30
N THR A 26 -20.79 -9.44 -12.20
CA THR A 26 -19.95 -8.28 -11.89
C THR A 26 -20.39 -7.09 -12.74
N LEU A 27 -19.61 -6.00 -12.70
CA LEU A 27 -19.91 -4.77 -13.45
C LEU A 27 -19.87 -4.95 -14.97
N LEU A 28 -19.07 -5.90 -15.47
CA LEU A 28 -19.01 -6.30 -16.87
C LEU A 28 -19.94 -7.47 -17.18
N SER A 29 -20.23 -7.69 -18.48
CA SER A 29 -20.99 -8.86 -18.90
C SER A 29 -20.17 -10.14 -18.75
N HIS A 30 -20.85 -11.27 -18.63
CA HIS A 30 -20.20 -12.59 -18.60
C HIS A 30 -19.32 -12.84 -19.84
N GLU A 31 -19.77 -12.39 -21.03
CA GLU A 31 -19.01 -12.52 -22.27
C GLU A 31 -17.70 -11.70 -22.20
N GLN A 32 -17.76 -10.46 -21.70
CA GLN A 32 -16.57 -9.62 -21.52
C GLN A 32 -15.60 -10.22 -20.50
N MET A 33 -16.11 -10.70 -19.37
CA MET A 33 -15.25 -11.34 -18.35
C MET A 33 -14.60 -12.62 -18.88
N ASN A 34 -15.34 -13.47 -19.61
CA ASN A 34 -14.76 -14.65 -20.25
C ASN A 34 -13.68 -14.30 -21.28
N ALA A 35 -13.89 -13.22 -22.05
CA ALA A 35 -12.87 -12.76 -22.99
C ALA A 35 -11.60 -12.32 -22.26
N ILE A 36 -11.72 -11.58 -21.15
CA ILE A 36 -10.58 -11.17 -20.33
C ILE A 36 -9.87 -12.39 -19.72
N ILE A 37 -10.61 -13.34 -19.13
CA ILE A 37 -10.04 -14.54 -18.51
C ILE A 37 -9.26 -15.39 -19.53
N ASN A 38 -9.77 -15.49 -20.75
CA ASN A 38 -9.13 -16.28 -21.80
C ASN A 38 -7.90 -15.59 -22.40
N GLU A 39 -7.85 -14.26 -22.41
CA GLU A 39 -6.75 -13.51 -23.00
C GLU A 39 -5.60 -13.25 -22.01
N ALA A 40 -5.88 -13.03 -20.73
CA ALA A 40 -4.87 -12.75 -19.71
C ALA A 40 -3.91 -13.93 -19.52
N SER A 41 -2.61 -13.68 -19.60
CA SER A 41 -1.54 -14.69 -19.49
C SER A 41 -0.61 -14.43 -18.33
N GLY A 42 -0.73 -15.24 -17.28
CA GLY A 42 0.18 -15.16 -16.14
C GLY A 42 1.60 -15.60 -16.45
N GLU A 43 1.77 -16.55 -17.39
CA GLU A 43 3.09 -16.97 -17.84
C GLU A 43 3.83 -15.84 -18.57
N ARG A 44 3.11 -15.02 -19.35
CA ARG A 44 3.70 -13.89 -20.04
C ARG A 44 4.17 -12.82 -19.06
N ALA A 45 3.34 -12.49 -18.06
CA ALA A 45 3.73 -11.57 -17.02
C ALA A 45 4.97 -12.05 -16.25
N LEU A 46 5.00 -13.33 -15.84
CA LEU A 46 6.18 -13.92 -15.21
C LEU A 46 7.42 -13.90 -16.13
N HIS A 47 7.23 -14.11 -17.43
CA HIS A 47 8.32 -14.05 -18.40
C HIS A 47 8.93 -12.63 -18.46
N HIS A 48 8.11 -11.60 -18.42
CA HIS A 48 8.60 -10.21 -18.38
C HIS A 48 9.42 -9.91 -17.12
N VAL A 49 9.06 -10.47 -15.97
CA VAL A 49 9.92 -10.36 -14.79
C VAL A 49 11.28 -10.98 -15.01
N LEU A 50 11.34 -12.18 -15.65
CA LEU A 50 12.62 -12.82 -15.97
C LEU A 50 13.48 -11.98 -16.95
N GLU A 51 12.84 -11.15 -17.77
CA GLU A 51 13.55 -10.23 -18.66
C GLU A 51 14.01 -8.93 -17.97
N LEU A 52 13.31 -8.48 -16.91
CA LEU A 52 13.59 -7.23 -16.19
C LEU A 52 14.58 -7.40 -15.03
N VAL A 53 14.46 -8.48 -14.27
CA VAL A 53 15.28 -8.74 -13.09
C VAL A 53 16.79 -8.60 -13.30
N PRO A 54 17.40 -9.02 -14.45
CA PRO A 54 18.83 -8.86 -14.66
C PRO A 54 19.32 -7.41 -14.70
N TYR A 55 18.45 -6.43 -14.83
CA TYR A 55 18.81 -5.01 -14.94
C TYR A 55 18.81 -4.25 -13.62
N GLN A 56 18.31 -4.85 -12.55
CA GLN A 56 18.13 -4.21 -11.25
C GLN A 56 19.39 -4.21 -10.35
N PHE A 57 20.54 -4.64 -10.86
CA PHE A 57 21.81 -4.62 -10.12
C PHE A 57 22.57 -3.29 -10.26
N VAL A 58 23.76 -3.22 -9.67
CA VAL A 58 24.66 -2.07 -9.78
C VAL A 58 24.83 -1.68 -11.25
N ARG A 59 24.47 -0.44 -11.59
CA ARG A 59 24.44 0.06 -12.96
C ARG A 59 25.83 0.42 -13.47
N PRO A 60 26.15 0.12 -14.73
CA PRO A 60 27.33 0.69 -15.36
C PRO A 60 27.16 2.22 -15.54
N PRO A 61 28.23 3.02 -15.38
CA PRO A 61 28.17 4.49 -15.49
C PRO A 61 27.58 5.02 -16.80
N SER A 62 27.64 4.23 -17.89
CA SER A 62 27.09 4.59 -19.20
C SER A 62 25.56 4.72 -19.19
N GLU A 63 24.86 4.01 -18.33
CA GLU A 63 23.39 4.09 -18.25
C GLU A 63 22.89 5.44 -17.72
N TYR A 64 23.71 6.10 -16.89
CA TYR A 64 23.36 7.46 -16.41
C TYR A 64 23.50 8.54 -17.50
N GLN A 65 24.13 8.24 -18.63
CA GLN A 65 24.27 9.13 -19.79
C GLN A 65 23.23 8.83 -20.89
N GLY A 66 22.78 7.57 -20.99
CA GLY A 66 21.70 7.11 -21.87
C GLY A 66 20.41 6.91 -21.12
N HIS A 67 19.62 5.94 -21.55
CA HIS A 67 18.47 5.44 -20.78
C HIS A 67 18.86 4.21 -19.96
N PHE A 68 18.09 3.94 -18.91
CA PHE A 68 18.25 2.71 -18.14
C PHE A 68 17.73 1.53 -18.96
N ARG A 69 18.42 0.40 -18.89
CA ARG A 69 18.12 -0.79 -19.71
C ARG A 69 16.69 -1.32 -19.50
N GLU A 70 16.19 -1.29 -18.27
CA GLU A 70 14.81 -1.68 -17.94
C GLU A 70 13.79 -0.72 -18.54
N SER A 71 14.08 0.60 -18.59
CA SER A 71 13.22 1.58 -19.27
C SER A 71 13.15 1.30 -20.78
N GLU A 72 14.29 1.05 -21.41
CA GLU A 72 14.36 0.69 -22.83
C GLU A 72 13.60 -0.61 -23.11
N LYS A 73 13.71 -1.61 -22.19
CA LYS A 73 13.03 -2.91 -22.33
C LYS A 73 11.52 -2.75 -22.24
N ILE A 74 11.01 -2.05 -21.22
CA ILE A 74 9.56 -1.80 -21.07
C ILE A 74 9.03 -1.01 -22.27
N ALA A 75 9.73 0.05 -22.69
CA ALA A 75 9.32 0.86 -23.83
C ALA A 75 9.29 0.04 -25.14
N ALA A 76 10.24 -0.86 -25.35
CA ALA A 76 10.25 -1.74 -26.52
C ALA A 76 9.06 -2.72 -26.49
N LEU A 77 8.80 -3.38 -25.36
CA LEU A 77 7.66 -4.29 -25.21
C LEU A 77 6.31 -3.57 -25.37
N ALA A 78 6.18 -2.37 -24.79
CA ALA A 78 4.97 -1.56 -24.96
C ALA A 78 4.71 -1.23 -26.44
N LYS A 79 5.74 -0.84 -27.18
CA LYS A 79 5.63 -0.61 -28.66
C LYS A 79 5.24 -1.87 -29.41
N GLU A 80 5.83 -3.02 -29.06
CA GLU A 80 5.52 -4.32 -29.66
C GLU A 80 4.05 -4.69 -29.45
N TYR A 81 3.51 -4.42 -28.26
CA TYR A 81 2.12 -4.72 -27.90
C TYR A 81 1.10 -3.73 -28.44
N GLY A 82 1.56 -2.65 -29.10
CA GLY A 82 0.69 -1.71 -29.78
C GLY A 82 0.19 -0.56 -28.88
N PHE A 83 0.87 -0.27 -27.79
CA PHE A 83 0.64 0.98 -27.06
C PHE A 83 1.00 2.18 -27.93
N THR A 84 0.33 3.27 -27.69
CA THR A 84 0.60 4.57 -28.34
C THR A 84 1.37 5.50 -27.39
N ASN A 85 1.98 6.56 -27.93
CA ASN A 85 2.71 7.57 -27.15
C ASN A 85 3.73 7.00 -26.16
N VAL A 86 4.49 5.98 -26.59
CA VAL A 86 5.52 5.36 -25.75
C VAL A 86 6.74 6.25 -25.69
N VAL A 87 7.01 6.82 -24.52
CA VAL A 87 8.13 7.72 -24.24
C VAL A 87 8.85 7.34 -22.97
N ILE A 88 10.15 7.65 -22.90
CA ILE A 88 10.93 7.64 -21.67
C ILE A 88 11.22 9.09 -21.31
N GLU A 89 10.76 9.53 -20.14
CA GLU A 89 10.98 10.88 -19.64
C GLU A 89 12.06 10.89 -18.56
N ASP A 90 12.95 11.86 -18.60
CA ASP A 90 14.08 12.01 -17.67
C ASP A 90 13.85 13.20 -16.73
N PHE A 91 14.04 12.95 -15.43
CA PHE A 91 13.99 13.96 -14.39
C PHE A 91 15.32 13.97 -13.61
N PRO A 92 16.23 14.96 -13.87
CA PRO A 92 17.51 15.04 -13.18
C PRO A 92 17.36 15.20 -11.66
N THR A 93 18.10 14.43 -10.88
CA THR A 93 18.03 14.43 -9.40
C THR A 93 19.34 14.81 -8.70
N GLY A 94 20.37 15.24 -9.45
CA GLY A 94 21.67 15.65 -8.93
C GLY A 94 22.69 14.53 -8.99
N GLN A 95 23.20 14.06 -7.86
CA GLN A 95 24.21 13.00 -7.78
C GLN A 95 23.67 11.82 -6.97
N THR A 96 24.09 10.62 -7.34
CA THR A 96 23.83 9.42 -6.54
C THR A 96 25.13 8.69 -6.25
N TRP A 97 25.12 7.93 -5.17
CA TRP A 97 26.20 7.03 -4.81
C TRP A 97 26.14 5.76 -5.67
N GLN A 98 27.31 5.31 -6.14
CA GLN A 98 27.47 4.04 -6.84
C GLN A 98 28.64 3.26 -6.24
N PRO A 99 28.44 2.00 -5.78
CA PRO A 99 29.53 1.14 -5.38
C PRO A 99 30.32 0.66 -6.60
N VAL A 100 31.65 0.75 -6.51
CA VAL A 100 32.57 0.25 -7.54
C VAL A 100 33.27 -1.02 -7.05
N VAL A 101 33.63 -1.03 -5.77
CA VAL A 101 34.16 -2.20 -5.06
C VAL A 101 33.48 -2.28 -3.72
N GLY A 102 33.04 -3.46 -3.35
CA GLY A 102 32.50 -3.75 -2.03
C GLY A 102 32.83 -5.18 -1.68
N GLU A 103 33.88 -5.40 -0.86
CA GLU A 103 34.28 -6.73 -0.43
C GLU A 103 34.42 -6.81 1.08
N LEU A 104 33.81 -7.84 1.65
CA LEU A 104 33.95 -8.20 3.06
C LEU A 104 34.74 -9.49 3.20
N TRP A 105 35.83 -9.42 3.96
CA TRP A 105 36.73 -10.55 4.19
C TRP A 105 36.85 -10.85 5.68
N ILE A 106 36.93 -12.13 6.02
CA ILE A 106 37.53 -12.63 7.25
C ILE A 106 39.00 -12.92 6.89
N THR A 107 39.96 -12.29 7.58
CA THR A 107 41.38 -12.52 7.33
C THR A 107 42.00 -13.44 8.39
N SER A 108 41.43 -13.57 9.56
CA SER A 108 41.76 -14.49 10.64
C SER A 108 40.52 -15.03 11.29
N PRO A 109 40.48 -16.31 11.73
CA PRO A 109 41.57 -17.30 11.78
C PRO A 109 41.90 -17.97 10.42
N ARG A 110 40.98 -17.84 9.45
CA ARG A 110 41.15 -18.38 8.11
C ARG A 110 40.68 -17.32 7.10
N ALA A 111 41.42 -17.12 6.01
CA ALA A 111 41.02 -16.22 4.96
C ALA A 111 39.76 -16.74 4.23
N GLU A 112 38.72 -15.89 4.18
CA GLU A 112 37.43 -16.16 3.52
C GLU A 112 36.89 -14.84 2.98
N LYS A 113 36.52 -14.77 1.67
CA LYS A 113 35.68 -13.70 1.16
C LYS A 113 34.25 -14.00 1.60
N VAL A 114 33.65 -13.12 2.39
CA VAL A 114 32.29 -13.31 2.94
C VAL A 114 31.25 -12.83 1.94
N TYR A 115 31.43 -11.60 1.43
CA TYR A 115 30.54 -10.96 0.46
C TYR A 115 31.32 -10.15 -0.58
N ASP A 116 30.69 -10.04 -1.74
CA ASP A 116 31.07 -9.14 -2.83
C ASP A 116 29.81 -8.40 -3.30
N VAL A 117 29.91 -7.08 -3.50
CA VAL A 117 28.78 -6.25 -3.93
C VAL A 117 28.22 -6.66 -5.29
N HIS A 118 29.03 -7.28 -6.14
CA HIS A 118 28.58 -7.76 -7.44
C HIS A 118 27.82 -9.09 -7.36
N ASP A 119 28.00 -9.85 -6.26
CA ASP A 119 27.25 -11.09 -6.03
C ASP A 119 25.97 -10.84 -5.19
N ILE A 120 26.11 -10.02 -4.13
CA ILE A 120 25.01 -9.71 -3.19
C ILE A 120 25.06 -8.22 -2.84
N PRO A 121 24.51 -7.35 -3.68
CA PRO A 121 24.54 -5.90 -3.48
C PRO A 121 23.95 -5.45 -2.12
N GLU A 122 22.93 -6.14 -1.62
CA GLU A 122 22.25 -5.86 -0.34
C GLU A 122 23.17 -6.00 0.88
N SER A 123 24.32 -6.66 0.72
CA SER A 123 25.28 -6.83 1.80
C SER A 123 26.01 -5.52 2.16
N VAL A 124 26.15 -4.59 1.21
CA VAL A 124 26.79 -3.30 1.44
C VAL A 124 25.79 -2.32 2.04
N ALA A 125 25.89 -2.10 3.35
CA ALA A 125 25.01 -1.16 4.04
C ALA A 125 25.52 0.29 4.00
N SER A 126 26.82 0.51 3.90
CA SER A 126 27.43 1.84 3.96
C SER A 126 27.47 2.54 2.61
N THR A 127 26.65 3.58 2.44
CA THR A 127 26.71 4.47 1.26
C THR A 127 27.91 5.43 1.37
N ASN A 128 28.48 5.80 0.23
CA ASN A 128 29.64 6.70 0.15
C ASN A 128 30.92 6.19 0.85
N ALA A 129 31.01 4.90 1.14
CA ALA A 129 32.19 4.34 1.76
C ALA A 129 33.37 4.32 0.77
N ASN A 130 34.50 4.85 1.21
CA ASN A 130 35.77 4.77 0.50
C ASN A 130 36.84 4.44 1.55
N ALA A 131 37.09 3.14 1.75
CA ALA A 131 37.98 2.65 2.79
C ALA A 131 38.51 1.25 2.46
N ASP A 132 39.78 1.01 2.73
CA ASP A 132 40.37 -0.34 2.86
C ASP A 132 40.88 -0.46 4.29
N ILE A 133 40.05 -1.05 5.15
CA ILE A 133 40.27 -1.06 6.59
C ILE A 133 40.26 -2.49 7.12
N THR A 134 41.15 -2.73 8.08
CA THR A 134 41.24 -4.04 8.76
C THR A 134 41.22 -3.84 10.26
N GLY A 135 40.49 -4.65 10.97
CA GLY A 135 40.42 -4.61 12.44
C GLY A 135 39.84 -5.89 13.02
N ASP A 136 40.07 -6.07 14.30
CA ASP A 136 39.50 -7.19 15.04
C ASP A 136 37.98 -7.00 15.20
N LEU A 137 37.22 -8.08 15.23
CA LEU A 137 35.78 -8.09 15.43
C LEU A 137 35.45 -8.30 16.92
N ILE A 138 34.58 -7.44 17.45
CA ILE A 138 34.07 -7.52 18.84
C ILE A 138 32.56 -7.69 18.83
N ASN A 139 32.06 -8.64 19.60
CA ASN A 139 30.61 -8.81 19.80
C ASN A 139 30.12 -7.78 20.84
N VAL A 140 29.17 -6.94 20.43
CA VAL A 140 28.50 -5.95 21.29
C VAL A 140 27.06 -6.34 21.60
N GLY A 141 26.73 -7.64 21.55
CA GLY A 141 25.46 -8.19 21.96
C GLY A 141 24.25 -7.52 21.26
N GLN A 142 23.40 -6.88 22.04
CA GLN A 142 22.22 -6.18 21.55
C GLN A 142 22.53 -4.81 20.92
N GLY A 143 23.77 -4.33 21.01
CA GLY A 143 24.18 -3.04 20.46
C GLY A 143 23.47 -1.85 21.12
N THR A 144 22.98 -1.99 22.34
CA THR A 144 22.42 -0.90 23.14
C THR A 144 23.55 0.01 23.67
N ALA A 145 23.22 1.19 24.19
CA ALA A 145 24.24 2.07 24.76
C ALA A 145 25.01 1.35 25.89
N GLN A 146 24.31 0.56 26.69
CA GLN A 146 24.90 -0.19 27.81
C GLN A 146 25.90 -1.26 27.34
N ASP A 147 25.72 -1.86 26.19
CA ASP A 147 26.62 -2.87 25.64
C ASP A 147 27.99 -2.28 25.19
N PHE A 148 28.03 -0.96 24.99
CA PHE A 148 29.26 -0.23 24.69
C PHE A 148 29.99 0.26 25.95
N ASP A 149 29.32 0.32 27.11
CA ASP A 149 29.92 0.77 28.36
C ASP A 149 31.04 -0.17 28.81
N GLY A 150 32.26 0.36 28.88
CA GLY A 150 33.45 -0.42 29.26
C GLY A 150 33.98 -1.37 28.19
N THR A 151 33.37 -1.42 27.00
CA THR A 151 33.84 -2.25 25.89
C THR A 151 34.80 -1.47 25.00
N ASP A 152 36.05 -1.96 24.87
CA ASP A 152 37.05 -1.36 23.97
C ASP A 152 36.76 -1.72 22.52
N VAL A 153 36.09 -0.81 21.80
CA VAL A 153 35.76 -0.94 20.36
C VAL A 153 36.63 -0.05 19.47
N LYS A 154 37.54 0.76 20.04
CA LYS A 154 38.35 1.72 19.28
C LYS A 154 39.25 1.00 18.26
N GLY A 155 39.11 1.42 16.97
CA GLY A 155 39.82 0.83 15.87
C GLY A 155 39.43 -0.60 15.50
N LYS A 156 38.26 -1.06 15.97
CA LYS A 156 37.75 -2.41 15.72
C LYS A 156 36.43 -2.38 14.96
N PHE A 157 36.04 -3.51 14.40
CA PHE A 157 34.68 -3.75 13.93
C PHE A 157 33.82 -4.26 15.08
N VAL A 158 32.55 -3.89 15.10
CA VAL A 158 31.56 -4.45 16.03
C VAL A 158 30.60 -5.38 15.31
N LEU A 159 30.19 -6.44 15.98
CA LEU A 159 29.11 -7.34 15.55
C LEU A 159 27.93 -7.18 16.49
N SER A 160 26.71 -7.05 15.92
CA SER A 160 25.47 -7.14 16.67
C SER A 160 24.45 -7.98 15.92
N THR A 161 23.79 -8.88 16.65
CA THR A 161 22.66 -9.68 16.15
C THR A 161 21.30 -9.09 16.59
N ALA A 162 21.33 -7.84 17.06
CA ALA A 162 20.19 -7.19 17.69
C ALA A 162 19.05 -6.88 16.71
N PRO A 163 17.79 -6.98 17.18
CA PRO A 163 16.62 -6.52 16.42
C PRO A 163 16.51 -4.99 16.29
N SER A 164 17.36 -4.22 16.97
CA SER A 164 17.41 -2.75 16.87
C SER A 164 17.92 -2.22 15.53
N GLY A 165 18.51 -3.10 14.72
CA GLY A 165 18.97 -2.81 13.37
C GLY A 165 20.37 -2.21 13.30
N LEU A 166 21.04 -2.53 12.19
CA LEU A 166 22.44 -2.17 11.93
C LEU A 166 22.71 -0.66 12.00
N GLY A 167 21.77 0.18 11.54
CA GLY A 167 21.98 1.64 11.52
C GLY A 167 22.20 2.25 12.90
N ALA A 168 21.40 1.82 13.89
CA ALA A 168 21.54 2.29 15.26
C ALA A 168 22.83 1.79 15.93
N VAL A 169 23.22 0.55 15.64
CA VAL A 169 24.47 -0.04 16.12
C VAL A 169 25.68 0.68 15.52
N TYR A 170 25.66 0.89 14.20
CA TYR A 170 26.72 1.62 13.50
C TYR A 170 26.94 3.03 14.06
N ALA A 171 25.87 3.79 14.27
CA ALA A 171 25.99 5.13 14.82
C ALA A 171 26.66 5.16 16.20
N ARG A 172 26.29 4.22 17.11
CA ARG A 172 26.92 4.10 18.43
C ARG A 172 28.37 3.62 18.34
N ALA A 173 28.62 2.63 17.50
CA ALA A 173 29.95 2.07 17.31
C ALA A 173 30.95 3.14 16.84
N VAL A 174 30.60 3.91 15.82
CA VAL A 174 31.47 4.98 15.30
C VAL A 174 31.66 6.08 16.34
N ALA A 175 30.61 6.46 17.08
CA ALA A 175 30.74 7.42 18.18
C ALA A 175 31.69 6.94 19.30
N ALA A 176 31.79 5.62 19.53
CA ALA A 176 32.73 4.99 20.46
C ALA A 176 34.12 4.73 19.85
N GLY A 177 34.37 5.14 18.58
CA GLY A 177 35.67 5.02 17.91
C GLY A 177 35.87 3.71 17.15
N ALA A 178 34.87 2.90 16.93
CA ALA A 178 34.94 1.74 16.05
C ALA A 178 35.12 2.16 14.56
N ILE A 179 35.73 1.30 13.76
CA ILE A 179 35.93 1.52 12.31
C ILE A 179 34.81 0.93 11.46
N GLY A 180 33.86 0.23 12.06
CA GLY A 180 32.70 -0.28 11.33
C GLY A 180 31.80 -1.18 12.15
N ALA A 181 30.67 -1.55 11.55
CA ALA A 181 29.67 -2.42 12.15
C ALA A 181 29.19 -3.49 11.17
N LEU A 182 29.01 -4.69 11.68
CA LEU A 182 28.40 -5.83 11.01
C LEU A 182 27.14 -6.22 11.76
N GLY A 183 26.05 -6.50 11.05
CA GLY A 183 24.82 -6.90 11.73
C GLY A 183 23.67 -7.22 10.77
N ILE A 184 22.54 -7.58 11.32
CA ILE A 184 21.30 -7.84 10.56
C ILE A 184 20.45 -6.56 10.49
N SER A 185 19.69 -6.42 9.42
CA SER A 185 18.67 -5.36 9.32
C SER A 185 17.55 -5.60 10.34
N ALA A 186 16.94 -4.52 10.85
CA ALA A 186 15.79 -4.62 11.75
C ALA A 186 14.62 -5.42 11.14
N ILE A 187 14.37 -5.23 9.85
CA ILE A 187 13.33 -5.97 9.10
C ILE A 187 13.66 -7.47 9.00
N GLY A 188 14.94 -7.82 8.96
CA GLY A 188 15.42 -9.22 8.90
C GLY A 188 15.50 -9.93 10.24
N ALA A 189 15.09 -9.29 11.34
CA ALA A 189 15.13 -9.86 12.69
C ALA A 189 13.87 -10.69 13.02
N GLY A 190 13.83 -11.26 14.21
CA GLY A 190 12.70 -12.06 14.69
C GLY A 190 12.50 -13.36 13.93
N ASP A 191 11.25 -13.70 13.65
CA ASP A 191 10.88 -14.96 12.96
C ASP A 191 11.52 -15.06 11.58
N ARG A 192 11.65 -13.95 10.87
CA ARG A 192 12.31 -13.89 9.57
C ARG A 192 13.76 -14.36 9.62
N ALA A 193 14.50 -14.02 10.69
CA ALA A 193 15.87 -14.50 10.90
C ALA A 193 15.96 -16.00 11.18
N VAL A 194 14.88 -16.63 11.66
CA VAL A 194 14.79 -18.06 11.90
C VAL A 194 14.39 -18.81 10.64
N ASP A 195 13.35 -18.34 9.96
CA ASP A 195 12.76 -19.00 8.78
C ASP A 195 13.68 -18.85 7.54
N TYR A 196 14.39 -17.73 7.41
CA TYR A 196 15.25 -17.39 6.27
C TYR A 196 16.69 -17.04 6.69
N PRO A 197 17.44 -18.01 7.22
CA PRO A 197 18.73 -17.76 7.84
C PRO A 197 19.83 -17.30 6.89
N ASP A 198 19.69 -17.53 5.60
CA ASP A 198 20.65 -17.10 4.56
C ASP A 198 20.27 -15.77 3.90
N GLN A 199 19.11 -15.19 4.23
CA GLN A 199 18.61 -13.96 3.65
C GLN A 199 19.38 -12.74 4.16
N ILE A 200 19.75 -11.84 3.24
CA ILE A 200 20.28 -10.51 3.59
C ILE A 200 19.21 -9.49 3.26
N VAL A 201 18.73 -8.79 4.28
CA VAL A 201 17.78 -7.70 4.11
C VAL A 201 18.54 -6.40 3.97
N SER A 202 18.25 -5.63 2.94
CA SER A 202 18.90 -4.36 2.66
C SER A 202 18.72 -3.37 3.82
N THR A 203 19.73 -2.58 4.07
CA THR A 203 19.71 -1.45 5.00
C THR A 203 20.74 -0.44 4.57
N THR A 204 20.54 0.83 4.89
CA THR A 204 21.42 1.91 4.42
C THR A 204 21.88 2.76 5.60
N VAL A 205 23.19 3.00 5.67
CA VAL A 205 23.81 3.95 6.59
C VAL A 205 24.74 4.87 5.80
N SER A 206 24.75 6.16 6.13
CA SER A 206 25.74 7.08 5.57
C SER A 206 27.10 6.84 6.22
N ALA A 207 28.09 6.42 5.44
CA ALA A 207 29.41 6.12 5.96
C ALA A 207 30.10 7.39 6.48
N GLN A 208 30.72 7.28 7.67
CA GLN A 208 31.71 8.24 8.13
C GLN A 208 33.07 7.96 7.46
N PRO A 209 33.96 8.94 7.36
CA PRO A 209 35.29 8.72 6.77
C PRO A 209 36.03 7.55 7.41
N ASN A 210 36.62 6.69 6.59
CA ASN A 210 37.38 5.50 7.04
C ASN A 210 36.54 4.53 7.91
N THR A 211 35.26 4.41 7.66
CA THR A 211 34.39 3.42 8.29
C THR A 211 33.58 2.63 7.27
N ALA A 212 33.03 1.48 7.67
CA ALA A 212 32.16 0.68 6.83
C ALA A 212 31.06 -0.03 7.65
N ALA A 213 29.93 -0.29 7.00
CA ALA A 213 28.85 -1.10 7.56
C ALA A 213 28.42 -2.19 6.58
N TRP A 214 28.13 -3.38 7.10
CA TRP A 214 27.74 -4.54 6.32
C TRP A 214 26.51 -5.21 6.89
N ALA A 215 25.53 -5.43 6.05
CA ALA A 215 24.39 -6.26 6.37
C ALA A 215 24.79 -7.74 6.25
N LEU A 216 24.51 -8.52 7.26
CA LEU A 216 24.81 -9.95 7.30
C LEU A 216 23.50 -10.76 7.20
N SER A 217 23.63 -11.96 6.63
CA SER A 217 22.57 -12.95 6.84
C SER A 217 22.57 -13.41 8.32
N PRO A 218 21.42 -13.77 8.88
CA PRO A 218 21.30 -14.25 10.24
C PRO A 218 22.23 -15.45 10.55
N LYS A 219 22.41 -16.34 9.57
CA LYS A 219 23.34 -17.47 9.70
C LYS A 219 24.80 -17.04 9.81
N LYS A 220 25.24 -16.09 8.97
CA LYS A 220 26.62 -15.59 9.02
C LYS A 220 26.85 -14.80 10.32
N ALA A 221 25.89 -13.99 10.75
CA ALA A 221 25.98 -13.26 12.02
C ALA A 221 26.14 -14.21 13.21
N ARG A 222 25.30 -15.26 13.32
CA ARG A 222 25.39 -16.30 14.36
C ARG A 222 26.69 -17.09 14.29
N GLN A 223 27.22 -17.35 13.09
CA GLN A 223 28.51 -18.03 12.90
C GLN A 223 29.65 -17.20 13.52
N LEU A 224 29.71 -15.90 13.18
CA LEU A 224 30.73 -14.99 13.73
C LEU A 224 30.59 -14.83 15.23
N GLU A 225 29.38 -14.65 15.73
CA GLU A 225 29.08 -14.60 17.17
C GLU A 225 29.57 -15.85 17.91
N THR A 226 29.31 -17.04 17.34
CA THR A 226 29.79 -18.30 17.91
C THR A 226 31.31 -18.38 17.97
N MET A 227 32.01 -17.92 16.95
CA MET A 227 33.47 -17.88 16.94
C MET A 227 34.00 -16.97 18.06
N LEU A 228 33.44 -15.77 18.19
CA LEU A 228 33.81 -14.80 19.22
C LEU A 228 33.54 -15.33 20.64
N ASN A 229 32.36 -15.93 20.86
CA ASN A 229 31.96 -16.51 22.16
C ASN A 229 32.84 -17.72 22.57
N ARG A 230 33.46 -18.38 21.59
CA ARG A 230 34.49 -19.44 21.84
C ARG A 230 35.91 -18.88 22.09
N GLY A 231 36.05 -17.56 22.14
CA GLY A 231 37.33 -16.88 22.34
C GLY A 231 38.22 -16.86 21.09
N GLN A 232 37.69 -17.16 19.91
CA GLN A 232 38.48 -17.08 18.68
C GLN A 232 38.67 -15.62 18.30
N LYS A 233 39.88 -15.28 17.96
CA LYS A 233 40.18 -13.97 17.37
C LYS A 233 39.72 -13.96 15.91
N VAL A 234 38.78 -13.07 15.58
CA VAL A 234 38.28 -12.85 14.23
C VAL A 234 38.75 -11.47 13.77
N THR A 235 39.43 -11.40 12.62
CA THR A 235 39.86 -10.15 12.01
C THR A 235 39.11 -9.97 10.68
N ILE A 236 38.50 -8.80 10.52
CA ILE A 236 37.74 -8.38 9.34
C ILE A 236 38.54 -7.40 8.52
N ARG A 237 38.51 -7.57 7.20
CA ARG A 237 38.91 -6.53 6.24
C ARG A 237 37.71 -6.14 5.41
N SER A 238 37.47 -4.85 5.28
CA SER A 238 36.44 -4.26 4.45
C SER A 238 37.08 -3.38 3.38
N VAL A 239 36.83 -3.69 2.13
CA VAL A 239 37.32 -2.90 0.99
C VAL A 239 36.08 -2.28 0.32
N ASN A 240 36.00 -0.96 0.37
CA ASN A 240 34.91 -0.20 -0.25
C ASN A 240 35.50 0.90 -1.13
N LYS A 241 35.03 0.97 -2.36
CA LYS A 241 35.23 2.08 -3.26
C LYS A 241 33.90 2.46 -3.87
N SER A 242 33.54 3.73 -3.77
CA SER A 242 32.33 4.27 -4.35
C SER A 242 32.63 5.54 -5.13
N GLU A 243 31.74 5.86 -6.04
CA GLU A 243 31.78 7.07 -6.88
C GLU A 243 30.46 7.81 -6.76
N GLN A 244 30.52 9.14 -6.96
CA GLN A 244 29.33 9.96 -7.15
C GLN A 244 29.13 10.11 -8.65
N VAL A 245 27.95 9.73 -9.13
CA VAL A 245 27.59 9.82 -10.54
C VAL A 245 26.37 10.74 -10.72
N PRO A 246 26.26 11.46 -11.84
CA PRO A 246 25.04 12.16 -12.16
C PRO A 246 23.85 11.21 -12.10
N ASN A 247 22.74 11.62 -11.48
CA ASN A 247 21.56 10.80 -11.33
C ASN A 247 20.34 11.45 -11.96
N LYS A 248 19.41 10.61 -12.36
CA LYS A 248 18.09 10.98 -12.86
C LYS A 248 17.08 9.95 -12.42
N GLN A 249 15.81 10.33 -12.45
CA GLN A 249 14.71 9.40 -12.43
C GLN A 249 14.18 9.25 -13.85
N GLU A 250 13.96 8.04 -14.29
CA GLU A 250 13.27 7.77 -15.54
C GLU A 250 11.84 7.32 -15.25
N LEU A 251 10.95 7.70 -16.14
CA LEU A 251 9.57 7.24 -16.18
C LEU A 251 9.28 6.79 -17.60
N VAL A 252 8.82 5.55 -17.76
CA VAL A 252 8.28 5.08 -19.03
C VAL A 252 6.78 5.32 -19.02
N HIS A 253 6.32 6.10 -20.00
CA HIS A 253 4.92 6.42 -20.22
C HIS A 253 4.43 5.79 -21.53
N ALA A 254 3.23 5.23 -21.51
CA ALA A 254 2.55 4.69 -22.69
C ALA A 254 1.04 4.84 -22.55
N GLU A 255 0.32 4.84 -23.67
CA GLU A 255 -1.11 5.09 -23.67
C GLU A 255 -1.89 4.03 -24.46
N ILE A 256 -3.14 3.82 -24.04
CA ILE A 256 -4.20 3.28 -24.89
C ILE A 256 -5.16 4.44 -25.16
N ALA A 257 -5.18 4.92 -26.39
CA ALA A 257 -5.94 6.11 -26.76
C ALA A 257 -7.45 5.89 -26.61
N GLY A 258 -8.13 6.83 -25.96
CA GLY A 258 -9.59 6.90 -25.88
C GLY A 258 -10.24 7.12 -27.24
N ASP A 259 -11.57 7.07 -27.29
CA ASP A 259 -12.37 7.30 -28.50
C ASP A 259 -12.55 8.79 -28.84
N GLY A 260 -12.04 9.69 -28.00
CA GLY A 260 -12.14 11.14 -28.18
C GLY A 260 -13.46 11.75 -27.68
N SER A 261 -14.35 10.97 -27.06
CA SER A 261 -15.61 11.47 -26.52
C SER A 261 -15.47 12.28 -25.22
N THR A 262 -14.35 12.16 -24.54
CA THR A 262 -14.02 12.90 -23.32
C THR A 262 -12.53 13.22 -23.24
N THR A 263 -12.19 14.26 -22.47
CA THR A 263 -10.81 14.59 -22.10
C THR A 263 -10.35 13.91 -20.81
N GLN A 264 -11.23 13.17 -20.13
CA GLN A 264 -10.87 12.43 -18.93
C GLN A 264 -9.92 11.29 -19.27
N GLU A 265 -9.05 10.97 -18.32
CA GLU A 265 -8.04 9.91 -18.41
C GLU A 265 -8.07 9.01 -17.17
N VAL A 266 -7.43 7.86 -17.26
CA VAL A 266 -7.24 6.90 -16.16
C VAL A 266 -5.76 6.56 -16.10
N ALA A 267 -5.18 6.47 -14.91
CA ALA A 267 -3.82 5.99 -14.71
C ALA A 267 -3.79 4.54 -14.24
N ILE A 268 -2.74 3.83 -14.61
CA ILE A 268 -2.41 2.49 -14.14
C ILE A 268 -0.90 2.30 -14.23
N GLY A 269 -0.30 1.71 -13.21
CA GLY A 269 1.14 1.50 -13.23
C GLY A 269 1.67 0.73 -12.03
N GLY A 270 2.99 0.67 -11.98
CA GLY A 270 3.80 0.15 -10.89
C GLY A 270 5.18 0.80 -10.95
N HIS A 271 6.02 0.58 -9.94
CA HIS A 271 7.32 1.22 -9.94
C HIS A 271 8.44 0.32 -10.48
N LEU A 272 9.04 0.76 -11.58
CA LEU A 272 10.15 0.07 -12.21
C LEU A 272 11.46 0.25 -11.42
N PHE A 273 11.53 1.29 -10.61
CA PHE A 273 12.70 1.64 -9.83
C PHE A 273 12.35 1.88 -8.37
N GLU A 274 13.05 1.20 -7.49
CA GLU A 274 13.02 1.50 -6.06
C GLU A 274 14.45 1.67 -5.53
N GLY A 275 15.26 0.67 -5.70
CA GLY A 275 16.68 0.74 -5.36
C GLY A 275 17.49 -0.07 -6.36
N TYR A 276 18.64 0.44 -6.77
CA TYR A 276 19.49 -0.22 -7.76
C TYR A 276 20.36 -1.34 -7.17
N ILE A 277 20.26 -1.60 -5.87
CA ILE A 277 21.06 -2.60 -5.17
C ILE A 277 20.27 -3.86 -4.79
N LYS A 278 19.02 -4.01 -5.26
CA LYS A 278 18.21 -5.22 -5.05
C LYS A 278 17.67 -5.77 -6.37
N GLN A 279 17.37 -7.07 -6.42
CA GLN A 279 16.84 -7.70 -7.62
C GLN A 279 15.41 -7.25 -7.90
N GLY A 280 14.58 -7.13 -6.87
CA GLY A 280 13.24 -6.57 -6.96
C GLY A 280 12.29 -7.39 -7.81
N ALA A 281 12.32 -8.72 -7.73
CA ALA A 281 11.46 -9.55 -8.57
C ALA A 281 9.98 -9.36 -8.25
N ASN A 282 9.60 -9.37 -6.96
CA ASN A 282 8.25 -9.05 -6.53
C ASN A 282 8.07 -7.55 -6.36
N ASP A 283 9.03 -6.86 -5.78
CA ASP A 283 9.02 -5.44 -5.43
C ASP A 283 9.97 -4.62 -6.34
N ASP A 284 9.54 -4.00 -7.50
CA ASP A 284 8.19 -4.16 -8.07
C ASP A 284 8.25 -4.49 -9.58
N ASN A 285 9.19 -5.33 -10.00
CA ASN A 285 9.12 -5.87 -11.37
C ASN A 285 7.80 -6.61 -11.62
N SER A 286 7.16 -7.13 -10.55
CA SER A 286 5.91 -7.86 -10.68
C SER A 286 4.73 -6.97 -11.07
N GLY A 287 4.56 -5.81 -10.46
CA GLY A 287 3.52 -4.84 -10.85
C GLY A 287 3.78 -4.27 -12.25
N CYS A 288 5.05 -3.99 -12.57
CA CYS A 288 5.42 -3.54 -13.91
C CYS A 288 5.07 -4.58 -15.00
N ALA A 289 5.42 -5.84 -14.77
CA ALA A 289 5.13 -6.93 -15.70
C ALA A 289 3.62 -7.22 -15.81
N LEU A 290 2.90 -7.15 -14.69
CA LEU A 290 1.45 -7.29 -14.65
C LEU A 290 0.77 -6.20 -15.47
N THR A 291 1.10 -4.94 -15.24
CA THR A 291 0.47 -3.80 -15.92
C THR A 291 0.78 -3.80 -17.43
N LEU A 292 1.97 -4.23 -17.83
CA LEU A 292 2.31 -4.45 -19.24
C LEU A 292 1.42 -5.53 -19.87
N GLU A 293 1.19 -6.66 -19.20
CA GLU A 293 0.28 -7.73 -19.66
C GLU A 293 -1.18 -7.27 -19.70
N VAL A 294 -1.62 -6.48 -18.70
CA VAL A 294 -2.97 -5.86 -18.70
C VAL A 294 -3.19 -5.02 -19.94
N GLY A 295 -2.24 -4.15 -20.27
CA GLY A 295 -2.34 -3.31 -21.46
C GLY A 295 -2.33 -4.12 -22.75
N ARG A 296 -1.43 -5.12 -22.88
CA ARG A 296 -1.40 -6.04 -24.02
C ARG A 296 -2.74 -6.75 -24.22
N ALA A 297 -3.28 -7.33 -23.14
CA ALA A 297 -4.55 -8.06 -23.19
C ALA A 297 -5.71 -7.13 -23.58
N TYR A 298 -5.75 -5.94 -22.98
CA TYR A 298 -6.80 -4.96 -23.26
C TYR A 298 -6.75 -4.49 -24.72
N ILE A 299 -5.57 -4.14 -25.25
CA ILE A 299 -5.38 -3.74 -26.67
C ILE A 299 -5.87 -4.85 -27.59
N LYS A 300 -5.48 -6.11 -27.34
CA LYS A 300 -5.90 -7.22 -28.18
C LYS A 300 -7.41 -7.44 -28.14
N LEU A 301 -8.04 -7.37 -26.98
CA LEU A 301 -9.49 -7.53 -26.84
C LEU A 301 -10.27 -6.40 -27.55
N ILE A 302 -9.73 -5.17 -27.57
CA ILE A 302 -10.29 -4.06 -28.37
C ILE A 302 -10.15 -4.37 -29.87
N GLN A 303 -8.98 -4.81 -30.32
CA GLN A 303 -8.73 -5.14 -31.72
C GLN A 303 -9.62 -6.28 -32.22
N GLU A 304 -9.94 -7.24 -31.37
CA GLU A 304 -10.84 -8.35 -31.67
C GLU A 304 -12.34 -7.99 -31.51
N GLY A 305 -12.66 -6.78 -31.08
CA GLY A 305 -14.03 -6.33 -30.82
C GLY A 305 -14.72 -7.01 -29.64
N LYS A 306 -13.95 -7.66 -28.75
CA LYS A 306 -14.45 -8.33 -27.53
C LYS A 306 -14.65 -7.36 -26.37
N LEU A 307 -13.88 -6.27 -26.35
CA LEU A 307 -14.09 -5.13 -25.46
C LEU A 307 -14.27 -3.85 -26.30
N PRO A 308 -15.06 -2.89 -25.83
CA PRO A 308 -15.19 -1.61 -26.52
C PRO A 308 -13.88 -0.83 -26.42
N ARG A 309 -13.62 0.03 -27.41
CA ARG A 309 -12.57 1.04 -27.28
C ARG A 309 -12.88 1.91 -26.04
N PRO A 310 -11.88 2.22 -25.19
CA PRO A 310 -12.13 3.04 -24.02
C PRO A 310 -12.59 4.45 -24.43
N LYS A 311 -13.44 5.07 -23.62
CA LYS A 311 -13.79 6.49 -23.77
C LYS A 311 -12.67 7.39 -23.29
N ARG A 312 -12.01 6.99 -22.20
CA ARG A 312 -10.93 7.69 -21.56
C ARG A 312 -9.60 7.15 -22.04
N THR A 313 -8.64 8.01 -22.32
CA THR A 313 -7.26 7.57 -22.53
C THR A 313 -6.75 6.90 -21.25
N VAL A 314 -6.10 5.76 -21.41
CA VAL A 314 -5.45 5.05 -20.30
C VAL A 314 -3.96 5.35 -20.35
N ASN A 315 -3.43 5.91 -19.27
CA ASN A 315 -2.02 6.21 -19.10
C ASN A 315 -1.36 5.08 -18.31
N PHE A 316 -0.46 4.36 -18.93
CA PHE A 316 0.40 3.38 -18.27
C PHE A 316 1.69 4.05 -17.85
N GLN A 317 2.12 3.81 -16.62
CA GLN A 317 3.31 4.43 -16.06
C GLN A 317 4.17 3.41 -15.29
N TRP A 318 5.46 3.40 -15.58
CA TRP A 318 6.49 2.61 -14.90
C TRP A 318 7.55 3.59 -14.41
N VAL A 319 7.57 3.80 -13.09
CA VAL A 319 8.17 5.01 -12.47
C VAL A 319 9.27 4.66 -11.48
N GLN A 320 10.03 5.67 -11.03
CA GLN A 320 10.70 5.61 -9.72
C GLN A 320 9.66 5.81 -8.63
N GLU A 321 9.60 4.92 -7.66
CA GLU A 321 8.59 4.89 -6.59
C GLU A 321 8.42 6.27 -5.95
N ILE A 322 7.18 6.73 -5.81
CA ILE A 322 6.75 7.99 -5.16
C ILE A 322 7.36 9.24 -5.80
N SER A 323 8.68 9.27 -5.94
CA SER A 323 9.40 10.47 -6.38
C SER A 323 9.31 10.69 -7.89
N GLY A 324 9.29 9.64 -8.69
CA GLY A 324 9.11 9.70 -10.14
C GLY A 324 7.68 10.08 -10.51
N THR A 325 6.69 9.47 -9.87
CA THR A 325 5.28 9.84 -10.03
C THR A 325 5.05 11.31 -9.71
N ARG A 326 5.66 11.82 -8.63
CA ARG A 326 5.60 13.23 -8.27
C ARG A 326 6.25 14.11 -9.34
N ALA A 327 7.45 13.75 -9.79
CA ALA A 327 8.17 14.52 -10.82
C ALA A 327 7.35 14.61 -12.10
N TRP A 328 6.69 13.52 -12.50
CA TRP A 328 5.83 13.50 -13.67
C TRP A 328 4.57 14.37 -13.50
N LEU A 329 3.86 14.25 -12.38
CA LEU A 329 2.66 15.05 -12.10
C LEU A 329 2.98 16.55 -11.95
N ASP A 330 4.17 16.89 -11.43
CA ASP A 330 4.65 18.28 -11.39
C ASP A 330 4.97 18.83 -12.80
N ALA A 331 5.52 17.99 -13.68
CA ALA A 331 5.83 18.34 -15.06
C ALA A 331 4.56 18.40 -15.95
N HIS A 332 3.54 17.61 -15.62
CA HIS A 332 2.28 17.48 -16.36
C HIS A 332 1.04 17.87 -15.54
N PRO A 333 0.93 19.13 -15.08
CA PRO A 333 -0.18 19.56 -14.21
C PRO A 333 -1.55 19.59 -14.91
N ASP A 334 -1.58 19.49 -16.24
CA ASP A 334 -2.77 19.27 -17.06
C ASP A 334 -3.30 17.84 -16.91
N LYS A 335 -2.43 16.84 -16.87
CA LYS A 335 -2.79 15.45 -16.64
C LYS A 335 -3.42 15.24 -15.25
N ALA A 336 -2.87 15.87 -14.21
CA ALA A 336 -3.44 15.81 -12.86
C ALA A 336 -4.90 16.31 -12.77
N LYS A 337 -5.35 17.13 -13.72
CA LYS A 337 -6.72 17.67 -13.76
C LYS A 337 -7.72 16.76 -14.48
N VAL A 338 -7.25 15.88 -15.33
CA VAL A 338 -8.10 15.05 -16.20
C VAL A 338 -8.09 13.57 -15.81
N ILE A 339 -7.08 13.10 -15.06
CA ILE A 339 -7.05 11.75 -14.54
C ILE A 339 -8.09 11.62 -13.42
N ILE A 340 -9.03 10.69 -13.59
CA ILE A 340 -10.15 10.49 -12.67
C ILE A 340 -9.96 9.35 -11.67
N GLY A 341 -8.90 8.59 -11.84
CA GLY A 341 -8.55 7.47 -10.96
C GLY A 341 -7.26 6.79 -11.38
N ASP A 342 -6.61 6.16 -10.41
CA ASP A 342 -5.39 5.38 -10.59
C ASP A 342 -5.53 3.98 -10.00
N LEU A 343 -5.00 2.99 -10.71
CA LEU A 343 -4.85 1.62 -10.26
C LEU A 343 -3.36 1.32 -10.10
N ASN A 344 -2.86 1.41 -8.88
CA ASN A 344 -1.45 1.13 -8.56
C ASN A 344 -1.25 -0.35 -8.24
N PHE A 345 -0.27 -0.98 -8.87
CA PHE A 345 0.09 -2.37 -8.68
C PHE A 345 1.53 -2.46 -8.17
N ASP A 346 1.68 -3.01 -6.97
CA ASP A 346 2.94 -3.05 -6.24
C ASP A 346 3.07 -4.39 -5.52
N MET A 347 4.05 -5.23 -5.92
CA MET A 347 4.29 -6.54 -5.33
C MET A 347 3.17 -7.56 -5.60
N GLU A 348 2.93 -7.96 -6.84
CA GLU A 348 1.70 -8.61 -7.27
C GLU A 348 1.70 -10.15 -7.25
N ALA A 349 2.88 -10.78 -7.19
CA ALA A 349 3.00 -12.09 -7.83
C ALA A 349 3.43 -13.24 -6.94
N LEU A 350 3.58 -13.04 -5.64
CA LEU A 350 3.99 -14.13 -4.75
C LEU A 350 3.00 -15.29 -4.80
N ARG A 351 3.53 -16.52 -4.74
CA ARG A 351 2.72 -17.68 -4.45
C ARG A 351 2.17 -17.57 -3.02
N LEU A 352 0.90 -17.22 -2.89
CA LEU A 352 0.27 -16.80 -1.63
C LEU A 352 0.40 -17.83 -0.49
N THR A 353 0.30 -19.13 -0.80
CA THR A 353 0.47 -20.19 0.20
C THR A 353 1.90 -20.33 0.69
N MET A 354 2.89 -20.12 -0.19
CA MET A 354 4.31 -20.20 0.16
C MET A 354 4.74 -18.99 0.99
N SER A 355 4.27 -17.80 0.64
CA SER A 355 4.56 -16.55 1.34
C SER A 355 3.69 -16.31 2.58
N ARG A 356 2.62 -17.10 2.76
CA ARG A 356 1.59 -16.90 3.80
C ARG A 356 0.93 -15.53 3.69
N SER A 357 0.72 -15.07 2.45
CA SER A 357 0.23 -13.73 2.11
C SER A 357 -1.22 -13.75 1.68
N TYR A 358 -1.79 -12.56 1.66
CA TYR A 358 -3.02 -12.24 0.93
C TYR A 358 -2.68 -11.36 -0.26
N TRP A 359 -3.49 -11.43 -1.31
CA TRP A 359 -3.53 -10.36 -2.30
C TRP A 359 -4.53 -9.30 -1.81
N ILE A 360 -4.03 -8.13 -1.54
CA ILE A 360 -4.75 -7.07 -0.83
C ILE A 360 -5.03 -5.92 -1.79
N MET A 361 -6.26 -5.37 -1.73
CA MET A 361 -6.53 -4.04 -2.24
C MET A 361 -6.62 -3.07 -1.05
N GLN A 362 -5.72 -2.10 -1.01
CA GLN A 362 -5.86 -0.94 -0.13
C GLN A 362 -6.85 0.04 -0.75
N ARG A 363 -7.88 0.37 0.02
CA ARG A 363 -8.86 1.38 -0.37
C ARG A 363 -8.28 2.78 -0.27
N THR A 364 -8.94 3.73 -0.91
CA THR A 364 -8.71 5.14 -0.58
C THR A 364 -9.06 5.39 0.89
N PRO A 365 -8.38 6.35 1.58
CA PRO A 365 -8.73 6.68 2.97
C PRO A 365 -10.17 7.19 3.08
N ASP A 366 -10.78 7.02 4.24
CA ASP A 366 -12.15 7.49 4.48
C ASP A 366 -12.29 9.03 4.36
N THR A 367 -11.18 9.76 4.53
CA THR A 367 -11.09 11.20 4.20
C THR A 367 -11.13 11.49 2.69
N PHE A 368 -11.03 10.49 1.86
CA PHE A 368 -11.08 10.59 0.39
C PHE A 368 -11.93 9.46 -0.23
N PRO A 369 -13.23 9.40 0.09
CA PRO A 369 -14.11 8.35 -0.38
C PRO A 369 -14.22 8.35 -1.91
N SER A 370 -14.14 7.16 -2.53
CA SER A 370 -14.10 7.01 -3.98
C SER A 370 -14.82 5.77 -4.50
N PHE A 371 -15.47 5.95 -5.64
CA PHE A 371 -16.13 4.89 -6.41
C PHE A 371 -15.18 3.77 -6.85
N ILE A 372 -13.88 4.08 -7.00
CA ILE A 372 -12.87 3.16 -7.51
C ILE A 372 -12.70 1.94 -6.58
N ASN A 373 -12.90 2.13 -5.27
CA ASN A 373 -12.82 1.08 -4.28
C ASN A 373 -13.74 -0.10 -4.59
N ASP A 374 -15.00 0.20 -4.92
CA ASP A 374 -16.01 -0.83 -5.14
C ASP A 374 -15.88 -1.48 -6.53
N ILE A 375 -15.27 -0.79 -7.50
CA ILE A 375 -14.92 -1.40 -8.78
C ILE A 375 -13.82 -2.47 -8.57
N GLY A 376 -12.74 -2.12 -7.90
CA GLY A 376 -11.66 -3.07 -7.59
C GLY A 376 -12.16 -4.26 -6.77
N GLN A 377 -12.93 -4.00 -5.71
CA GLN A 377 -13.49 -5.03 -4.86
C GLN A 377 -14.44 -5.97 -5.63
N SER A 378 -15.31 -5.44 -6.50
CA SER A 378 -16.22 -6.25 -7.31
C SER A 378 -15.46 -7.25 -8.21
N MET A 379 -14.37 -6.81 -8.83
CA MET A 379 -13.54 -7.69 -9.67
C MET A 379 -12.77 -8.72 -8.84
N MET A 380 -12.23 -8.33 -7.69
CA MET A 380 -11.53 -9.25 -6.79
C MET A 380 -12.45 -10.37 -6.29
N GLU A 381 -13.66 -10.00 -5.85
CA GLU A 381 -14.65 -10.95 -5.34
C GLU A 381 -15.12 -11.90 -6.45
N TYR A 382 -15.35 -11.39 -7.67
CA TYR A 382 -15.70 -12.23 -8.82
C TYR A 382 -14.64 -13.30 -9.08
N VAL A 383 -13.36 -12.93 -9.17
CA VAL A 383 -12.26 -13.88 -9.41
C VAL A 383 -12.07 -14.83 -8.22
N SER A 384 -12.21 -14.34 -7.00
CA SER A 384 -12.10 -15.15 -5.78
C SER A 384 -13.24 -16.17 -5.71
N GLU A 385 -14.46 -15.79 -6.03
CA GLU A 385 -15.63 -16.67 -6.02
C GLU A 385 -15.53 -17.77 -7.08
N LEU A 386 -15.16 -17.42 -8.32
CA LEU A 386 -14.90 -18.43 -9.36
C LEU A 386 -13.83 -19.43 -8.96
N THR A 387 -12.79 -18.98 -8.25
CA THR A 387 -11.74 -19.86 -7.72
C THR A 387 -12.29 -20.80 -6.63
N ARG A 388 -13.15 -20.28 -5.75
CA ARG A 388 -13.81 -21.04 -4.67
C ARG A 388 -14.79 -22.06 -5.23
N GLU A 389 -15.59 -21.69 -6.20
CA GLU A 389 -16.52 -22.56 -6.90
C GLU A 389 -15.78 -23.73 -7.58
N ARG A 390 -14.61 -23.49 -8.17
CA ARG A 390 -13.77 -24.56 -8.72
C ARG A 390 -13.41 -25.62 -7.68
N VAL A 391 -13.07 -25.22 -6.46
CA VAL A 391 -12.77 -26.16 -5.37
C VAL A 391 -14.02 -26.92 -4.96
N ARG A 392 -15.13 -26.23 -4.80
CA ARG A 392 -16.44 -26.80 -4.44
C ARG A 392 -16.92 -27.81 -5.47
N TYR A 393 -16.94 -27.46 -6.75
CA TYR A 393 -17.38 -28.36 -7.81
C TYR A 393 -16.43 -29.55 -8.03
N ARG A 394 -15.13 -29.33 -7.88
CA ARG A 394 -14.17 -30.41 -7.95
C ARG A 394 -14.38 -31.47 -6.85
N ALA A 395 -14.71 -31.04 -5.65
CA ALA A 395 -15.07 -31.95 -4.56
C ALA A 395 -16.34 -32.77 -4.85
N ASN A 396 -17.25 -32.22 -5.64
CA ASN A 396 -18.51 -32.85 -6.03
C ASN A 396 -18.44 -33.56 -7.40
N GLY A 397 -17.26 -33.64 -8.02
CA GLY A 397 -17.06 -34.28 -9.34
C GLY A 397 -17.43 -33.42 -10.55
N TYR A 398 -17.81 -32.16 -10.34
CA TYR A 398 -18.08 -31.22 -11.44
C TYR A 398 -16.86 -30.34 -11.70
N GLN A 399 -16.74 -29.86 -12.94
CA GLN A 399 -15.70 -28.92 -13.34
C GLN A 399 -16.34 -27.54 -13.53
N PRO A 400 -15.75 -26.45 -13.01
CA PRO A 400 -16.22 -25.11 -13.33
C PRO A 400 -16.03 -24.83 -14.82
N VAL A 401 -16.95 -24.07 -15.41
CA VAL A 401 -16.91 -23.71 -16.83
C VAL A 401 -15.71 -22.82 -17.16
N VAL A 402 -15.26 -22.03 -16.19
CA VAL A 402 -14.18 -21.06 -16.35
C VAL A 402 -13.00 -21.40 -15.42
N ASN A 403 -11.81 -21.45 -16.00
CA ASN A 403 -10.59 -21.76 -15.28
C ASN A 403 -9.68 -20.52 -15.19
N ILE A 404 -9.52 -19.95 -13.99
CA ILE A 404 -8.61 -18.84 -13.75
C ILE A 404 -7.30 -19.36 -13.11
N THR A 405 -6.67 -20.31 -13.77
CA THR A 405 -5.33 -20.80 -13.45
C THR A 405 -4.46 -20.74 -14.69
N ALA A 406 -3.18 -20.52 -14.49
CA ALA A 406 -2.19 -20.60 -15.54
C ALA A 406 -1.74 -22.06 -15.71
N PRO A 407 -1.39 -22.52 -16.94
CA PRO A 407 -0.96 -23.89 -17.21
C PRO A 407 0.20 -24.36 -16.33
N ASN A 408 1.18 -23.50 -16.08
CA ASN A 408 2.36 -23.81 -15.26
C ASN A 408 2.29 -23.21 -13.83
N GLY A 409 1.17 -22.58 -13.48
CA GLY A 409 0.97 -21.97 -12.18
C GLY A 409 0.40 -22.92 -11.13
N SER A 410 0.35 -22.44 -9.90
CA SER A 410 -0.23 -23.20 -8.79
C SER A 410 -1.76 -23.38 -8.94
N ASN A 411 -2.28 -24.35 -8.19
CA ASN A 411 -3.72 -24.52 -7.99
C ASN A 411 -4.18 -23.99 -6.63
N ASP A 412 -3.41 -23.09 -6.04
CA ASP A 412 -3.69 -22.53 -4.74
C ASP A 412 -5.00 -21.72 -4.73
N ALA A 413 -5.63 -21.63 -3.57
CA ALA A 413 -6.76 -20.73 -3.39
C ALA A 413 -6.32 -19.27 -3.57
N PHE A 414 -7.27 -18.43 -4.01
CA PHE A 414 -7.02 -17.01 -4.16
C PHE A 414 -7.37 -16.30 -2.85
N TYR A 415 -6.38 -16.15 -1.97
CA TYR A 415 -6.54 -15.46 -0.69
C TYR A 415 -6.52 -13.95 -0.92
N VAL A 416 -7.70 -13.34 -0.87
CA VAL A 416 -7.87 -11.90 -1.09
C VAL A 416 -8.31 -11.21 0.19
N LYS A 417 -7.95 -9.95 0.32
CA LYS A 417 -8.38 -9.06 1.41
C LYS A 417 -8.61 -7.66 0.88
N ILE A 418 -9.66 -7.01 1.35
CA ILE A 418 -9.85 -5.57 1.20
C ILE A 418 -9.39 -4.94 2.50
N ASP A 419 -8.49 -3.97 2.40
CA ASP A 419 -7.90 -3.33 3.57
C ASP A 419 -8.05 -1.81 3.51
N GLN A 420 -7.88 -1.18 4.66
CA GLN A 420 -7.90 0.26 4.78
C GLN A 420 -6.58 0.85 4.25
N HIS A 421 -6.56 2.17 4.11
CA HIS A 421 -5.39 2.89 3.63
C HIS A 421 -4.26 2.91 4.67
N TYR A 422 -3.07 2.47 4.24
CA TYR A 422 -1.84 2.54 5.05
C TYR A 422 -0.78 3.47 4.45
N GLY A 423 -0.92 3.84 3.18
CA GLY A 423 0.10 4.56 2.44
C GLY A 423 1.12 3.63 1.78
N SER A 424 2.30 4.12 1.56
CA SER A 424 3.53 3.39 1.20
C SER A 424 3.78 3.01 -0.26
N SER A 425 3.09 3.60 -1.26
CA SER A 425 3.43 3.44 -2.67
C SER A 425 2.90 4.62 -3.51
N ASP A 426 2.97 4.54 -4.83
CA ASP A 426 2.66 5.62 -5.77
C ASP A 426 1.22 6.14 -5.69
N HIS A 427 0.25 5.30 -5.31
CA HIS A 427 -1.15 5.70 -5.09
C HIS A 427 -1.28 6.90 -4.13
N VAL A 428 -0.40 7.01 -3.12
CA VAL A 428 -0.38 8.16 -2.20
C VAL A 428 -0.04 9.44 -2.96
N THR A 429 0.88 9.36 -3.92
CA THR A 429 1.27 10.52 -4.72
C THR A 429 0.12 11.00 -5.57
N TYR A 430 -0.59 10.11 -6.26
CA TYR A 430 -1.81 10.48 -7.01
C TYR A 430 -2.83 11.18 -6.11
N MET A 431 -3.09 10.64 -4.92
CA MET A 431 -4.04 11.27 -3.98
C MET A 431 -3.57 12.65 -3.48
N GLN A 432 -2.27 12.92 -3.41
CA GLN A 432 -1.74 14.27 -3.12
C GLN A 432 -2.13 15.31 -4.18
N TYR A 433 -2.37 14.88 -5.41
CA TYR A 433 -2.85 15.73 -6.51
C TYR A 433 -4.36 15.69 -6.68
N GLY A 434 -5.09 15.05 -5.74
CA GLY A 434 -6.56 14.99 -5.77
C GLY A 434 -7.12 13.89 -6.68
N ILE A 435 -6.29 12.94 -7.11
CA ILE A 435 -6.68 11.81 -7.94
C ILE A 435 -6.92 10.61 -7.04
N PRO A 436 -8.13 10.03 -6.98
CA PRO A 436 -8.36 8.83 -6.19
C PRO A 436 -7.56 7.65 -6.72
N ALA A 437 -6.88 6.93 -5.84
CA ALA A 437 -6.03 5.82 -6.20
C ALA A 437 -6.19 4.64 -5.21
N VAL A 438 -6.21 3.43 -5.75
CA VAL A 438 -6.16 2.18 -4.98
C VAL A 438 -4.85 1.47 -5.24
N MET A 439 -4.35 0.74 -4.25
CA MET A 439 -3.15 -0.07 -4.40
C MET A 439 -3.51 -1.55 -4.26
N PHE A 440 -2.98 -2.36 -5.16
CA PHE A 440 -2.98 -3.82 -5.04
C PHE A 440 -1.60 -4.28 -4.61
N ILE A 441 -1.53 -5.28 -3.71
CA ILE A 441 -0.28 -5.75 -3.13
C ILE A 441 -0.40 -7.17 -2.58
N THR A 442 0.64 -7.99 -2.71
CA THR A 442 0.79 -9.22 -1.92
C THR A 442 1.48 -8.91 -0.59
N TRP A 443 0.78 -9.12 0.52
CA TRP A 443 1.35 -8.84 1.84
C TRP A 443 0.83 -9.82 2.92
N PRO A 444 1.63 -10.18 3.97
CA PRO A 444 3.05 -9.83 4.16
C PRO A 444 3.97 -10.52 3.15
N ASP A 445 5.13 -9.92 2.87
CA ASP A 445 6.18 -10.51 2.06
C ASP A 445 7.42 -10.80 2.92
N MET A 446 7.77 -12.08 3.02
CA MET A 446 8.91 -12.53 3.81
C MET A 446 10.25 -12.35 3.09
N TRP A 447 10.23 -11.94 1.81
CA TRP A 447 11.41 -11.66 1.01
C TRP A 447 11.59 -10.18 0.70
N TYR A 448 10.65 -9.35 1.14
CA TYR A 448 10.63 -7.91 0.95
C TYR A 448 11.99 -7.25 1.26
N HIS A 449 12.50 -6.43 0.35
CA HIS A 449 13.77 -5.70 0.45
C HIS A 449 14.99 -6.59 0.75
N SER A 450 15.09 -7.76 0.14
CA SER A 450 16.16 -8.71 0.45
C SER A 450 16.76 -9.38 -0.78
N SER A 451 17.92 -10.02 -0.56
CA SER A 451 18.61 -10.85 -1.54
C SER A 451 17.81 -12.09 -1.99
N GLN A 452 16.64 -12.32 -1.43
CA GLN A 452 15.76 -13.44 -1.77
C GLN A 452 14.45 -12.99 -2.43
N ASP A 453 14.30 -11.72 -2.77
CA ASP A 453 13.23 -11.27 -3.66
C ASP A 453 13.55 -11.64 -5.10
N THR A 454 13.30 -12.91 -5.44
CA THR A 454 13.71 -13.58 -6.67
C THR A 454 12.51 -14.23 -7.37
N PRO A 455 12.55 -14.43 -8.71
CA PRO A 455 11.42 -14.92 -9.50
C PRO A 455 10.88 -16.30 -9.08
N ASP A 456 11.67 -17.13 -8.42
CA ASP A 456 11.25 -18.46 -7.95
C ASP A 456 10.19 -18.43 -6.81
N LYS A 457 9.91 -17.25 -6.26
CA LYS A 457 8.85 -17.03 -5.27
C LYS A 457 7.50 -16.70 -5.90
N GLN A 458 7.49 -16.45 -7.21
CA GLN A 458 6.33 -15.98 -7.95
C GLN A 458 5.50 -17.12 -8.54
N ASP A 459 4.24 -16.79 -8.87
CA ASP A 459 3.27 -17.76 -9.40
C ASP A 459 2.51 -17.20 -10.60
N SER A 460 2.61 -17.84 -11.74
CA SER A 460 1.89 -17.45 -12.95
C SER A 460 0.37 -17.49 -12.80
N THR A 461 -0.19 -18.35 -11.94
CA THR A 461 -1.62 -18.31 -11.62
C THR A 461 -2.01 -17.05 -10.86
N GLN A 462 -1.17 -16.58 -9.94
CA GLN A 462 -1.39 -15.33 -9.24
C GLN A 462 -1.40 -14.14 -10.21
N TYR A 463 -0.43 -14.08 -11.13
CA TYR A 463 -0.41 -13.09 -12.19
C TYR A 463 -1.67 -13.11 -13.05
N LYS A 464 -2.13 -14.29 -13.47
CA LYS A 464 -3.34 -14.40 -14.28
C LYS A 464 -4.56 -13.85 -13.57
N ARG A 465 -4.73 -14.17 -12.28
CA ARG A 465 -5.84 -13.68 -11.45
C ARG A 465 -5.79 -12.16 -11.28
N ALA A 466 -4.62 -11.62 -10.95
CA ALA A 466 -4.39 -10.20 -10.84
C ALA A 466 -4.65 -9.48 -12.18
N ALA A 467 -4.18 -10.03 -13.31
CA ALA A 467 -4.43 -9.48 -14.65
C ALA A 467 -5.92 -9.44 -15.00
N VAL A 468 -6.68 -10.47 -14.63
CA VAL A 468 -8.13 -10.50 -14.84
C VAL A 468 -8.82 -9.41 -14.04
N VAL A 469 -8.49 -9.26 -12.76
CA VAL A 469 -9.03 -8.19 -11.90
C VAL A 469 -8.68 -6.82 -12.45
N ALA A 470 -7.40 -6.60 -12.74
CA ALA A 470 -6.88 -5.32 -13.23
C ALA A 470 -7.50 -4.91 -14.57
N THR A 471 -7.55 -5.84 -15.55
CA THR A 471 -8.16 -5.59 -16.87
C THR A 471 -9.66 -5.31 -16.73
N GLY A 472 -10.37 -6.04 -15.88
CA GLY A 472 -11.79 -5.82 -15.61
C GLY A 472 -12.05 -4.46 -14.98
N ALA A 473 -11.33 -4.10 -13.92
CA ALA A 473 -11.44 -2.80 -13.25
C ALA A 473 -11.10 -1.64 -14.20
N LEU A 474 -10.02 -1.77 -14.95
CA LEU A 474 -9.60 -0.79 -15.96
C LEU A 474 -10.67 -0.60 -17.04
N ALA A 475 -11.23 -1.69 -17.58
CA ALA A 475 -12.27 -1.64 -18.61
C ALA A 475 -13.53 -0.91 -18.09
N VAL A 476 -13.93 -1.10 -16.83
CA VAL A 476 -15.05 -0.39 -16.20
C VAL A 476 -14.77 1.10 -16.13
N ILE A 477 -13.62 1.52 -15.62
CA ILE A 477 -13.29 2.92 -15.41
C ILE A 477 -13.07 3.63 -16.76
N ALA A 478 -12.32 3.01 -17.66
CA ALA A 478 -11.95 3.60 -18.93
C ALA A 478 -13.12 3.68 -19.92
N SER A 479 -14.04 2.70 -19.92
CA SER A 479 -15.16 2.66 -20.87
C SER A 479 -16.46 3.22 -20.30
N GLY A 480 -16.50 3.58 -18.99
CA GLY A 480 -17.68 4.03 -18.30
C GLY A 480 -18.42 5.18 -19.03
N GLY A 481 -19.70 4.97 -19.31
CA GLY A 481 -20.69 5.94 -19.73
C GLY A 481 -21.93 5.76 -18.86
N ASP A 482 -23.04 6.44 -19.16
CA ASP A 482 -24.22 6.53 -18.29
C ASP A 482 -24.75 5.17 -17.79
N GLU A 483 -24.80 4.17 -18.67
CA GLU A 483 -25.25 2.82 -18.26
C GLU A 483 -24.31 2.20 -17.24
N LEU A 484 -23.02 2.18 -17.53
CA LEU A 484 -22.02 1.57 -16.63
C LEU A 484 -21.81 2.42 -15.37
N ALA A 485 -21.91 3.75 -15.47
CA ALA A 485 -21.93 4.65 -14.31
C ALA A 485 -23.11 4.34 -13.39
N GLY A 486 -24.29 4.07 -13.94
CA GLY A 486 -25.45 3.63 -13.16
C GLY A 486 -25.24 2.28 -12.47
N ARG A 487 -24.58 1.33 -13.12
CA ARG A 487 -24.20 0.04 -12.50
C ARG A 487 -23.22 0.24 -11.34
N VAL A 488 -22.17 1.04 -11.55
CA VAL A 488 -21.18 1.39 -10.51
C VAL A 488 -21.86 2.08 -9.33
N THR A 489 -22.75 3.05 -9.59
CA THR A 489 -23.50 3.73 -8.52
C THR A 489 -24.38 2.75 -7.72
N SER A 490 -25.02 1.79 -8.41
CA SER A 490 -25.84 0.75 -7.75
C SER A 490 -24.98 -0.19 -6.91
N GLU A 491 -23.80 -0.55 -7.38
CA GLU A 491 -22.81 -1.35 -6.65
C GLU A 491 -22.34 -0.60 -5.39
N ASN A 492 -21.98 0.69 -5.54
CA ASN A 492 -21.58 1.55 -4.42
C ASN A 492 -22.67 1.64 -3.35
N LEU A 493 -23.94 1.79 -3.77
CA LEU A 493 -25.07 1.83 -2.85
C LEU A 493 -25.25 0.51 -2.09
N SER A 494 -25.17 -0.62 -2.80
CA SER A 494 -25.35 -1.94 -2.20
C SER A 494 -24.23 -2.24 -1.19
N ARG A 495 -22.97 -2.08 -1.60
CA ARG A 495 -21.81 -2.28 -0.73
C ARG A 495 -21.75 -1.27 0.42
N GLY A 496 -22.13 -0.03 0.16
CA GLY A 496 -22.24 0.98 1.21
C GLY A 496 -23.25 0.60 2.27
N SER A 497 -24.40 0.07 1.87
CA SER A 497 -25.42 -0.42 2.82
C SER A 497 -24.90 -1.59 3.67
N GLU A 498 -24.12 -2.50 3.08
CA GLU A 498 -23.46 -3.59 3.78
C GLU A 498 -22.43 -3.06 4.80
N ARG A 499 -21.56 -2.13 4.41
CA ARG A 499 -20.55 -1.55 5.31
C ARG A 499 -21.15 -0.79 6.47
N ILE A 500 -22.28 -0.09 6.27
CA ILE A 500 -23.02 0.54 7.38
C ILE A 500 -23.58 -0.52 8.33
N GLY A 501 -24.05 -1.66 7.81
CA GLY A 501 -24.47 -2.82 8.61
C GLY A 501 -23.33 -3.41 9.43
N VAL A 502 -22.11 -3.47 8.86
CA VAL A 502 -20.90 -3.88 9.59
C VAL A 502 -20.57 -2.89 10.71
N ALA A 503 -20.65 -1.57 10.44
CA ALA A 503 -20.45 -0.54 11.46
C ALA A 503 -21.48 -0.65 12.59
N GLN A 504 -22.75 -0.91 12.27
CA GLN A 504 -23.79 -1.16 13.26
C GLN A 504 -23.50 -2.41 14.11
N ARG A 505 -23.08 -3.51 13.50
CA ARG A 505 -22.68 -4.73 14.22
C ARG A 505 -21.51 -4.46 15.19
N LYS A 506 -20.51 -3.71 14.72
CA LYS A 506 -19.37 -3.27 15.53
C LYS A 506 -19.83 -2.45 16.74
N GLY A 507 -20.71 -1.46 16.51
CA GLY A 507 -21.31 -0.64 17.58
C GLY A 507 -22.13 -1.46 18.59
N THR A 508 -22.88 -2.47 18.14
CA THR A 508 -23.63 -3.35 19.06
C THR A 508 -22.72 -4.25 19.90
N SER A 509 -21.52 -4.62 19.41
CA SER A 509 -20.56 -5.34 20.24
C SER A 509 -20.05 -4.47 21.39
N TYR A 510 -19.79 -3.18 21.16
CA TYR A 510 -19.42 -2.25 22.24
C TYR A 510 -20.47 -2.18 23.35
N LEU A 511 -21.76 -2.15 22.96
CA LEU A 511 -22.85 -2.16 23.92
C LEU A 511 -22.91 -3.46 24.75
N ALA A 512 -22.65 -4.59 24.09
CA ALA A 512 -22.66 -5.90 24.73
C ALA A 512 -21.53 -6.06 25.76
N ASP A 513 -20.36 -5.50 25.47
CA ASP A 513 -19.17 -5.59 26.31
C ASP A 513 -19.17 -4.64 27.50
N ALA A 514 -20.11 -3.66 27.54
CA ALA A 514 -20.20 -2.69 28.62
C ALA A 514 -20.54 -3.35 29.96
N ALA A 515 -19.68 -3.11 30.96
CA ALA A 515 -19.81 -3.70 32.30
C ALA A 515 -20.51 -2.78 33.32
N SER A 516 -20.73 -1.51 33.00
CA SER A 516 -21.40 -0.53 33.89
C SER A 516 -22.33 0.39 33.08
N ALA A 517 -23.20 1.12 33.77
CA ALA A 517 -24.07 2.11 33.13
C ALA A 517 -23.28 3.20 32.40
N GLU A 518 -22.18 3.70 33.01
CA GLU A 518 -21.32 4.71 32.41
C GLU A 518 -20.63 4.17 31.14
N ALA A 519 -20.06 2.98 31.20
CA ALA A 519 -19.45 2.32 30.05
C ALA A 519 -20.47 2.08 28.92
N LEU A 520 -21.72 1.74 29.28
CA LEU A 520 -22.79 1.53 28.32
C LEU A 520 -23.20 2.83 27.61
N HIS A 521 -23.26 3.96 28.34
CA HIS A 521 -23.56 5.26 27.75
C HIS A 521 -22.42 5.76 26.83
N ALA A 522 -21.15 5.48 27.20
CA ALA A 522 -20.01 5.76 26.34
C ALA A 522 -20.05 4.88 25.07
N ALA A 523 -20.28 3.57 25.21
CA ALA A 523 -20.41 2.63 24.09
C ALA A 523 -21.55 3.03 23.12
N TRP A 524 -22.64 3.63 23.65
CA TRP A 524 -23.71 4.16 22.80
C TRP A 524 -23.26 5.36 21.95
N LYS A 525 -22.43 6.26 22.50
CA LYS A 525 -21.81 7.33 21.71
C LYS A 525 -20.95 6.75 20.59
N ASP A 526 -20.08 5.80 20.92
CA ASP A 526 -19.15 5.16 19.97
C ASP A 526 -19.92 4.42 18.86
N ALA A 527 -20.98 3.67 19.21
CA ALA A 527 -21.83 2.99 18.24
C ALA A 527 -22.46 3.98 17.23
N ARG A 528 -22.97 5.11 17.72
CA ARG A 528 -23.54 6.17 16.87
C ARG A 528 -22.49 6.85 16.01
N VAL A 529 -21.27 7.07 16.54
CA VAL A 529 -20.15 7.63 15.80
C VAL A 529 -19.80 6.70 14.65
N ALA A 530 -19.62 5.40 14.89
CA ALA A 530 -19.27 4.43 13.85
C ALA A 530 -20.32 4.36 12.72
N ILE A 531 -21.61 4.26 13.07
CA ILE A 531 -22.71 4.16 12.07
C ILE A 531 -22.79 5.45 11.24
N ARG A 532 -22.72 6.61 11.87
CA ARG A 532 -22.78 7.92 11.21
C ARG A 532 -21.57 8.16 10.34
N HIS A 533 -20.36 7.84 10.85
CA HIS A 533 -19.11 7.96 10.09
C HIS A 533 -19.19 7.18 8.79
N GLN A 534 -19.50 5.89 8.87
CA GLN A 534 -19.62 5.04 7.67
C GLN A 534 -20.67 5.59 6.69
N GLY A 535 -21.82 6.05 7.18
CA GLY A 535 -22.82 6.66 6.31
C GLY A 535 -22.32 7.90 5.58
N ASN A 536 -21.50 8.73 6.21
CA ASN A 536 -20.90 9.91 5.57
C ASN A 536 -19.89 9.50 4.48
N VAL A 537 -19.05 8.48 4.75
CA VAL A 537 -18.13 7.91 3.77
C VAL A 537 -18.91 7.41 2.55
N GLU A 538 -19.97 6.64 2.76
CA GLU A 538 -20.73 6.05 1.64
C GLU A 538 -21.47 7.09 0.79
N LYS A 539 -21.95 8.17 1.37
CA LYS A 539 -22.45 9.31 0.58
C LYS A 539 -21.37 9.91 -0.30
N GLY A 540 -20.15 10.01 0.21
CA GLY A 540 -18.98 10.45 -0.56
C GLY A 540 -18.66 9.49 -1.70
N VAL A 541 -18.67 8.18 -1.46
CA VAL A 541 -18.45 7.14 -2.48
C VAL A 541 -19.46 7.26 -3.62
N ILE A 542 -20.77 7.36 -3.29
CA ILE A 542 -21.84 7.53 -4.28
C ILE A 542 -21.62 8.81 -5.10
N THR A 543 -21.37 9.93 -4.43
CA THR A 543 -21.18 11.23 -5.10
C THR A 543 -19.97 11.21 -6.04
N SER A 544 -18.90 10.55 -5.65
CA SER A 544 -17.66 10.45 -6.45
C SER A 544 -17.88 9.73 -7.79
N SER A 545 -18.86 8.81 -7.88
CA SER A 545 -19.17 8.12 -9.13
C SER A 545 -19.73 9.04 -10.22
N GLY A 546 -20.07 10.28 -9.87
CA GLY A 546 -20.58 11.30 -10.80
C GLY A 546 -19.62 11.60 -11.96
N VAL A 547 -18.32 11.40 -11.76
CA VAL A 547 -17.32 11.64 -12.81
C VAL A 547 -17.41 10.64 -13.98
N LEU A 548 -18.04 9.49 -13.76
CA LEU A 548 -18.21 8.44 -14.79
C LEU A 548 -19.35 8.76 -15.78
N TYR A 549 -20.29 9.64 -15.43
CA TYR A 549 -21.43 9.98 -16.28
C TYR A 549 -20.98 10.83 -17.47
N GLY A 550 -21.69 10.67 -18.60
CA GLY A 550 -21.39 11.44 -19.81
C GLY A 550 -21.56 12.96 -19.65
N ASN A 551 -22.38 13.38 -18.67
CA ASN A 551 -22.47 14.77 -18.22
C ASN A 551 -22.25 14.86 -16.70
N PRO A 552 -20.98 14.93 -16.23
CA PRO A 552 -20.69 14.98 -14.80
C PRO A 552 -21.34 16.16 -14.06
N ALA A 553 -21.54 17.30 -14.74
CA ALA A 553 -22.20 18.46 -14.14
C ALA A 553 -23.71 18.23 -13.84
N ALA A 554 -24.36 17.32 -14.56
CA ALA A 554 -25.75 16.94 -14.32
C ALA A 554 -25.89 15.75 -13.36
N ALA A 555 -24.83 15.00 -13.11
CA ALA A 555 -24.82 13.81 -12.28
C ALA A 555 -25.41 14.04 -10.86
N PRO A 556 -25.17 15.17 -10.16
CA PRO A 556 -25.74 15.39 -8.82
C PRO A 556 -27.25 15.23 -8.77
N LYS A 557 -28.00 15.63 -9.79
CA LYS A 557 -29.46 15.46 -9.83
C LYS A 557 -29.91 13.99 -9.76
N GLN A 558 -29.08 13.08 -10.26
CA GLN A 558 -29.34 11.64 -10.22
C GLN A 558 -28.80 10.99 -8.93
N LEU A 559 -27.67 11.48 -8.44
CA LEU A 559 -26.97 10.90 -7.30
C LEU A 559 -27.51 11.37 -5.94
N ASP A 560 -27.98 12.62 -5.83
CA ASP A 560 -28.49 13.17 -4.57
C ASP A 560 -29.61 12.32 -3.93
N PRO A 561 -30.63 11.84 -4.69
CA PRO A 561 -31.65 10.95 -4.12
C PRO A 561 -31.09 9.60 -3.64
N ILE A 562 -30.03 9.10 -4.31
CA ILE A 562 -29.34 7.85 -3.96
C ILE A 562 -28.52 8.07 -2.68
N ALA A 563 -27.74 9.13 -2.62
CA ALA A 563 -26.99 9.52 -1.42
C ALA A 563 -27.92 9.75 -0.21
N ALA A 564 -29.10 10.39 -0.43
CA ALA A 564 -30.12 10.55 0.60
C ALA A 564 -30.73 9.22 1.09
N SER A 565 -30.65 8.14 0.29
CA SER A 565 -31.09 6.82 0.74
C SER A 565 -30.17 6.24 1.83
N ILE A 566 -28.90 6.60 1.81
CA ILE A 566 -27.93 6.24 2.86
C ILE A 566 -28.36 6.81 4.22
N ASP A 567 -28.86 8.05 4.27
CA ASP A 567 -29.35 8.64 5.51
C ASP A 567 -30.50 7.83 6.13
N ARG A 568 -31.38 7.25 5.29
CA ARG A 568 -32.44 6.35 5.76
C ARG A 568 -31.89 5.03 6.30
N THR A 569 -30.86 4.48 5.65
CA THR A 569 -30.17 3.27 6.13
C THR A 569 -29.47 3.54 7.47
N VAL A 570 -28.76 4.66 7.59
CA VAL A 570 -28.13 5.09 8.85
C VAL A 570 -29.16 5.23 9.97
N ALA A 571 -30.29 5.89 9.70
CA ALA A 571 -31.37 6.07 10.68
C ALA A 571 -31.94 4.72 11.13
N ALA A 572 -32.24 3.81 10.20
CA ALA A 572 -32.81 2.49 10.51
C ALA A 572 -31.81 1.62 11.32
N LEU A 573 -30.54 1.63 10.97
CA LEU A 573 -29.52 0.85 11.67
C LEU A 573 -29.15 1.47 13.02
N THR A 574 -29.23 2.78 13.17
CA THR A 574 -29.09 3.46 14.46
C THR A 574 -30.23 3.08 15.40
N GLU A 575 -31.50 3.01 14.90
CA GLU A 575 -32.64 2.56 15.70
C GLU A 575 -32.51 1.08 16.10
N SER A 576 -31.99 0.24 15.21
CA SER A 576 -31.68 -1.15 15.56
C SER A 576 -30.62 -1.25 16.66
N ALA A 577 -29.57 -0.45 16.59
CA ALA A 577 -28.54 -0.37 17.65
C ALA A 577 -29.11 0.18 18.96
N ARG A 578 -30.10 1.12 18.89
CA ARG A 578 -30.80 1.67 20.05
C ARG A 578 -31.64 0.60 20.77
N ALA A 579 -32.27 -0.33 20.04
CA ALA A 579 -32.96 -1.46 20.66
C ALA A 579 -31.96 -2.36 21.44
N ALA A 580 -30.78 -2.63 20.89
CA ALA A 580 -29.72 -3.35 21.61
C ALA A 580 -29.25 -2.57 22.86
N TYR A 581 -29.08 -1.25 22.74
CA TYR A 581 -28.74 -0.39 23.88
C TYR A 581 -29.80 -0.50 25.00
N ALA A 582 -31.09 -0.44 24.69
CA ALA A 582 -32.16 -0.59 25.66
C ALA A 582 -32.12 -1.96 26.36
N LEU A 583 -31.84 -3.05 25.62
CA LEU A 583 -31.67 -4.39 26.17
C LEU A 583 -30.55 -4.42 27.22
N HIS A 584 -29.39 -3.86 26.90
CA HIS A 584 -28.24 -3.83 27.82
C HIS A 584 -28.41 -2.85 28.98
N ALA A 585 -29.15 -1.74 28.78
CA ALA A 585 -29.52 -0.84 29.86
C ALA A 585 -30.40 -1.54 30.91
N ALA A 586 -31.41 -2.31 30.46
CA ALA A 586 -32.22 -3.12 31.37
C ALA A 586 -31.41 -4.15 32.14
N ARG A 587 -30.43 -4.80 31.46
CA ARG A 587 -29.49 -5.75 32.11
C ARG A 587 -28.65 -5.09 33.23
N LEU A 588 -28.26 -3.86 33.03
CA LEU A 588 -27.42 -3.10 33.99
C LEU A 588 -28.24 -2.26 34.97
N GLY A 589 -29.56 -2.35 34.93
CA GLY A 589 -30.45 -1.61 35.83
C GLY A 589 -30.43 -0.08 35.62
N THR A 590 -30.15 0.37 34.41
CA THR A 590 -30.12 1.78 34.02
C THR A 590 -31.17 2.09 32.94
N GLN A 591 -31.33 3.38 32.63
CA GLN A 591 -32.20 3.84 31.53
C GLN A 591 -31.34 4.29 30.35
N PRO A 592 -31.79 4.04 29.11
CA PRO A 592 -31.17 4.61 27.92
C PRO A 592 -31.18 6.14 27.95
N ILE A 593 -30.07 6.74 27.51
CA ILE A 593 -29.91 8.19 27.29
C ILE A 593 -29.64 8.38 25.80
N ASP A 594 -30.63 8.91 25.07
CA ASP A 594 -30.54 9.06 23.62
C ASP A 594 -29.35 9.95 23.19
N GLU A 595 -29.16 11.05 23.86
CA GLU A 595 -28.09 12.01 23.65
C GLU A 595 -27.26 12.17 24.94
N PRO A 596 -26.29 11.28 25.21
CA PRO A 596 -25.40 11.45 26.36
C PRO A 596 -24.68 12.81 26.28
N PRO A 597 -24.67 13.59 27.35
CA PRO A 597 -24.04 14.93 27.32
C PRO A 597 -22.55 14.82 27.06
N GLN A 598 -22.00 15.86 26.41
CA GLN A 598 -20.56 15.99 26.25
C GLN A 598 -19.88 16.20 27.61
N THR A 599 -18.77 15.49 27.84
CA THR A 599 -17.91 15.70 29.00
C THR A 599 -17.22 17.08 28.93
N PRO A 600 -16.63 17.58 30.02
CA PRO A 600 -15.81 18.78 29.97
C PRO A 600 -14.66 18.68 28.96
N GLU A 601 -14.01 17.52 28.89
CA GLU A 601 -12.90 17.23 27.97
C GLU A 601 -13.37 17.23 26.51
N GLU A 602 -14.52 16.63 26.21
CA GLU A 602 -15.12 16.66 24.86
C GLU A 602 -15.48 18.10 24.44
N LYS A 603 -15.97 18.93 25.35
CA LYS A 603 -16.24 20.35 25.08
C LYS A 603 -14.97 21.14 24.81
N GLU A 604 -13.90 20.88 25.57
CA GLU A 604 -12.57 21.46 25.32
C GLU A 604 -12.07 21.04 23.92
N ALA A 605 -12.04 19.75 23.63
CA ALA A 605 -11.59 19.20 22.34
C ALA A 605 -12.41 19.72 21.15
N ALA A 606 -13.73 19.91 21.31
CA ALA A 606 -14.58 20.49 20.28
C ALA A 606 -14.26 21.96 19.96
N ASN A 607 -13.66 22.68 20.91
CA ASN A 607 -13.25 24.07 20.74
C ASN A 607 -11.82 24.24 20.23
N LEU A 608 -11.00 23.19 20.18
CA LEU A 608 -9.62 23.22 19.73
C LEU A 608 -9.51 22.79 18.26
N ILE A 609 -9.30 23.76 17.37
CA ILE A 609 -9.09 23.49 15.93
C ILE A 609 -7.61 23.20 15.70
N VAL A 610 -7.34 22.13 14.93
CA VAL A 610 -5.99 21.76 14.52
C VAL A 610 -5.61 22.49 13.25
N GLU A 611 -4.53 23.26 13.28
CA GLU A 611 -3.99 23.96 12.11
C GLU A 611 -2.53 23.59 11.90
N CYS A 612 -2.13 23.34 10.65
CA CYS A 612 -0.73 23.16 10.29
C CYS A 612 0.05 24.47 10.50
N THR A 613 1.25 24.40 11.06
CA THR A 613 2.18 25.55 11.17
C THR A 613 2.82 25.90 9.82
N GLY A 614 3.01 24.89 8.96
CA GLY A 614 3.44 25.04 7.58
C GLY A 614 2.31 24.74 6.60
N ARG A 615 2.69 24.27 5.39
CA ARG A 615 1.72 23.90 4.36
C ARG A 615 1.00 22.60 4.73
N ALA A 616 -0.32 22.61 4.70
CA ALA A 616 -1.11 21.38 4.74
C ALA A 616 -0.91 20.58 3.44
N THR A 617 -0.64 19.29 3.55
CA THR A 617 -0.52 18.36 2.43
C THR A 617 -1.46 17.18 2.65
N PHE A 618 -1.67 16.36 1.64
CA PHE A 618 -2.44 15.11 1.78
C PHE A 618 -1.82 14.18 2.86
N SER A 619 -0.50 14.16 2.97
CA SER A 619 0.22 13.31 3.95
C SER A 619 0.48 14.01 5.29
N GLY A 620 -0.20 15.12 5.57
CA GLY A 620 -0.10 15.84 6.86
C GLY A 620 0.40 17.27 6.75
N CYS A 621 1.01 17.76 7.83
CA CYS A 621 1.53 19.11 7.94
C CYS A 621 3.02 19.14 7.60
N ALA A 622 3.40 19.85 6.52
CA ALA A 622 4.81 20.13 6.27
C ALA A 622 5.36 21.07 7.35
N ALA A 623 6.65 20.93 7.70
CA ALA A 623 7.30 21.84 8.63
C ALA A 623 7.33 23.28 8.08
N ALA A 624 7.16 24.28 8.94
CA ALA A 624 7.32 25.68 8.57
C ALA A 624 8.76 25.95 8.09
N ALA A 625 8.91 26.73 7.00
CA ALA A 625 10.20 27.16 6.51
C ALA A 625 10.93 27.97 7.59
N GLY A 626 12.00 27.41 8.19
CA GLY A 626 12.80 28.06 9.24
C GLY A 626 13.04 27.22 10.49
N ALA A 627 12.32 26.12 10.72
CA ALA A 627 12.69 25.16 11.76
C ALA A 627 13.85 24.32 11.24
N GLY A 628 15.04 24.51 11.80
CA GLY A 628 16.30 23.90 11.34
C GLY A 628 16.25 22.37 11.31
N GLY A 629 15.94 21.86 10.15
CA GLY A 629 16.07 20.47 9.75
C GLY A 629 16.92 20.42 8.50
N GLY A 630 18.14 19.89 8.62
CA GLY A 630 19.06 19.77 7.51
C GLY A 630 18.36 19.12 6.32
N ARG A 631 18.49 19.72 5.14
CA ARG A 631 18.15 19.14 3.86
C ARG A 631 18.97 17.87 3.65
N GLY A 632 18.44 16.74 4.08
CA GLY A 632 18.89 15.45 3.63
C GLY A 632 18.31 15.25 2.23
N ALA A 633 19.19 15.38 1.24
CA ALA A 633 18.87 15.02 -0.12
C ALA A 633 18.58 13.52 -0.20
N GLY A 634 17.53 13.16 -0.91
CA GLY A 634 17.34 11.92 -1.62
C GLY A 634 17.52 10.62 -0.81
N GLY A 635 16.46 10.14 -0.22
CA GLY A 635 16.32 8.80 0.26
C GLY A 635 14.85 8.57 0.53
N GLY A 636 14.17 7.93 -0.40
CA GLY A 636 12.81 7.43 -0.22
C GLY A 636 12.77 6.58 1.03
N ARG A 637 12.34 7.16 2.14
CA ARG A 637 11.89 6.37 3.27
C ARG A 637 10.49 5.92 2.91
N GLY A 638 10.42 4.80 2.23
CA GLY A 638 9.21 4.01 2.19
C GLY A 638 8.82 3.74 3.64
N ALA A 639 7.73 4.36 4.06
CA ALA A 639 7.05 3.98 5.29
C ALA A 639 6.42 2.61 5.00
N GLY A 640 7.25 1.56 4.95
CA GLY A 640 6.80 0.19 4.84
C GLY A 640 5.85 -0.10 5.98
N GLY A 641 4.57 -0.22 5.65
CA GLY A 641 3.55 -0.72 6.54
C GLY A 641 3.86 -2.16 6.90
N GLY A 642 3.84 -2.46 8.18
CA GLY A 642 3.69 -3.82 8.69
C GLY A 642 4.99 -4.55 9.02
N GLY A 643 5.45 -4.38 10.23
CA GLY A 643 6.48 -5.20 10.85
C GLY A 643 7.10 -4.45 12.01
N GLY A 644 6.55 -4.65 13.21
CA GLY A 644 6.94 -3.93 14.41
C GLY A 644 8.43 -4.00 14.72
N GLY A 645 9.16 -3.00 14.29
CA GLY A 645 10.43 -2.62 14.84
C GLY A 645 10.24 -1.35 15.66
N ARG A 646 9.92 -1.47 16.95
CA ARG A 646 10.03 -0.38 17.91
C ARG A 646 11.51 0.01 17.98
N GLY A 647 11.92 0.96 17.16
CA GLY A 647 13.09 1.75 17.47
C GLY A 647 12.84 2.41 18.82
N ALA A 648 13.67 2.13 19.82
CA ALA A 648 13.65 2.78 21.11
C ALA A 648 14.08 4.24 20.98
N GLY A 649 13.23 5.07 20.38
CA GLY A 649 13.15 6.49 20.59
C GLY A 649 12.18 6.73 21.73
N ALA A 650 12.44 7.71 22.58
CA ALA A 650 11.65 8.04 23.77
C ALA A 650 10.15 7.87 23.49
N ALA A 651 9.48 7.05 24.31
CA ALA A 651 8.08 6.72 24.21
C ALA A 651 7.24 7.99 24.48
N GLY A 652 6.96 8.75 23.43
CA GLY A 652 5.92 9.77 23.43
C GLY A 652 4.55 9.10 23.26
N PRO A 653 3.46 9.86 23.52
CA PRO A 653 2.10 9.38 23.31
C PRO A 653 1.91 8.94 21.85
N ALA A 654 1.33 7.77 21.65
CA ALA A 654 1.13 7.18 20.33
C ALA A 654 -0.25 6.52 20.26
N LEU A 655 -0.92 6.72 19.13
CA LEU A 655 -2.11 5.95 18.75
C LEU A 655 -1.71 4.61 18.12
N PRO A 656 -2.66 3.67 17.99
CA PRO A 656 -2.45 2.45 17.21
C PRO A 656 -1.85 2.76 15.83
N GLN A 657 -0.86 1.99 15.41
CA GLN A 657 -0.06 2.29 14.21
C GLN A 657 -0.91 2.39 12.94
N HIS A 658 -1.95 1.59 12.82
CA HIS A 658 -2.85 1.58 11.66
C HIS A 658 -3.67 2.88 11.50
N MET A 659 -3.80 3.70 12.54
CA MET A 659 -4.47 5.00 12.47
C MET A 659 -3.58 6.13 11.96
N ASN A 660 -2.26 5.91 11.83
CA ASN A 660 -1.32 7.00 11.57
C ASN A 660 -1.46 7.63 10.19
N ALA A 661 -1.80 6.84 9.17
CA ALA A 661 -1.99 7.35 7.81
C ALA A 661 -3.19 8.33 7.78
N GLU A 662 -4.34 7.91 8.30
CA GLU A 662 -5.55 8.73 8.35
C GLU A 662 -5.38 9.95 9.26
N LEU A 663 -4.81 9.77 10.47
CA LEU A 663 -4.48 10.89 11.35
C LEU A 663 -3.65 11.95 10.64
N SER A 664 -2.66 11.54 9.86
CA SER A 664 -1.79 12.48 9.14
C SER A 664 -2.59 13.33 8.14
N ILE A 665 -3.53 12.72 7.42
CA ILE A 665 -4.42 13.42 6.48
C ILE A 665 -5.35 14.38 7.23
N LEU A 666 -5.96 13.93 8.35
CA LEU A 666 -6.89 14.70 9.16
C LEU A 666 -6.27 15.97 9.72
N LEU A 667 -4.97 15.96 10.09
CA LEU A 667 -4.26 17.17 10.58
C LEU A 667 -4.28 18.33 9.57
N GLY A 668 -4.35 18.03 8.27
CA GLY A 668 -4.45 19.03 7.19
C GLY A 668 -5.85 19.60 6.96
N LYS A 669 -6.90 19.03 7.59
CA LYS A 669 -8.30 19.33 7.28
C LYS A 669 -8.93 20.45 8.12
N LYS A 670 -8.21 21.07 9.06
CA LYS A 670 -8.72 22.10 9.97
C LYS A 670 -9.93 21.65 10.80
N LEU A 671 -9.90 20.42 11.27
CA LEU A 671 -10.92 19.85 12.15
C LEU A 671 -10.63 20.19 13.60
N SER A 672 -11.65 20.14 14.47
CA SER A 672 -11.43 20.15 15.91
C SER A 672 -10.82 18.84 16.39
N ALA A 673 -10.17 18.86 17.54
CA ALA A 673 -9.61 17.66 18.15
C ALA A 673 -10.68 16.59 18.41
N LEU A 674 -11.92 16.97 18.75
CA LEU A 674 -13.04 16.04 18.90
C LEU A 674 -13.49 15.46 17.55
N GLU A 675 -13.54 16.26 16.48
CA GLU A 675 -13.86 15.75 15.14
C GLU A 675 -12.81 14.75 14.63
N ILE A 676 -11.53 14.98 14.93
CA ILE A 676 -10.45 14.01 14.61
C ILE A 676 -10.63 12.73 15.44
N HIS A 677 -10.91 12.84 16.75
CA HIS A 677 -11.19 11.69 17.60
C HIS A 677 -12.36 10.87 17.09
N ASP A 678 -13.50 11.53 16.79
CA ASP A 678 -14.72 10.86 16.31
C ASP A 678 -14.50 10.22 14.95
N PHE A 679 -13.69 10.83 14.07
CA PHE A 679 -13.34 10.27 12.78
C PHE A 679 -12.56 8.96 12.95
N LEU A 680 -11.45 9.00 13.69
CA LEU A 680 -10.62 7.81 13.93
C LEU A 680 -11.38 6.70 14.66
N SER A 681 -12.18 7.05 15.66
CA SER A 681 -13.01 6.08 16.40
C SER A 681 -14.12 5.49 15.53
N GLY A 682 -14.62 6.25 14.55
CA GLY A 682 -15.65 5.81 13.61
C GLY A 682 -15.12 4.83 12.58
N GLU A 683 -13.97 5.12 12.01
CA GLU A 683 -13.32 4.29 11.00
C GLU A 683 -12.73 3.01 11.62
N PHE A 684 -11.91 3.16 12.65
CA PHE A 684 -11.16 2.06 13.26
C PHE A 684 -11.87 1.47 14.48
N GLU A 685 -11.38 1.71 15.66
CA GLU A 685 -11.97 1.33 16.94
C GLU A 685 -12.00 2.52 17.89
N PRO A 686 -12.88 2.53 18.90
CA PRO A 686 -12.91 3.59 19.88
C PRO A 686 -11.54 3.77 20.57
N VAL A 687 -11.03 4.98 20.54
CA VAL A 687 -9.80 5.36 21.24
C VAL A 687 -10.11 6.38 22.34
N PRO A 688 -9.39 6.37 23.47
CA PRO A 688 -9.58 7.41 24.48
C PRO A 688 -9.28 8.80 23.92
N LEU A 689 -10.18 9.76 24.12
CA LEU A 689 -9.95 11.16 23.71
C LEU A 689 -8.64 11.73 24.30
N ALA A 690 -8.28 11.31 25.51
CA ALA A 690 -7.04 11.69 26.15
C ALA A 690 -5.80 11.30 25.34
N ASP A 691 -5.81 10.14 24.68
CA ASP A 691 -4.69 9.67 23.87
C ASP A 691 -4.55 10.49 22.58
N VAL A 692 -5.68 10.79 21.92
CA VAL A 692 -5.68 11.68 20.75
C VAL A 692 -5.16 13.06 21.14
N MET A 693 -5.65 13.64 22.26
CA MET A 693 -5.21 14.93 22.75
C MET A 693 -3.71 14.93 23.11
N ALA A 694 -3.21 13.86 23.72
CA ALA A 694 -1.79 13.71 24.03
C ALA A 694 -0.91 13.74 22.77
N VAL A 695 -1.33 13.03 21.71
CA VAL A 695 -0.62 13.02 20.41
C VAL A 695 -0.67 14.41 19.77
N LEU A 696 -1.83 15.08 19.77
CA LEU A 696 -1.96 16.42 19.19
C LEU A 696 -1.08 17.44 19.94
N ARG A 697 -1.06 17.41 21.27
CA ARG A 697 -0.19 18.29 22.09
C ARG A 697 1.30 18.01 21.87
N ALA A 698 1.68 16.74 21.72
CA ALA A 698 3.06 16.39 21.36
C ALA A 698 3.46 16.96 19.99
N ARG A 699 2.58 16.90 19.00
CA ARG A 699 2.80 17.50 17.67
C ARG A 699 2.82 19.04 17.71
N GLU A 700 2.05 19.66 18.59
CA GLU A 700 2.09 21.09 18.85
C GLU A 700 3.45 21.49 19.46
N THR A 701 3.93 20.73 20.46
CA THR A 701 5.24 20.94 21.09
C THR A 701 6.39 20.82 20.07
N THR A 702 6.28 19.90 19.11
CA THR A 702 7.27 19.78 18.02
C THR A 702 7.12 20.84 16.93
N GLY A 703 6.11 21.72 17.03
CA GLY A 703 5.88 22.82 16.12
C GLY A 703 5.32 22.43 14.74
N THR A 704 4.77 21.23 14.60
CA THR A 704 4.14 20.78 13.32
C THR A 704 2.71 21.28 13.17
N ILE A 705 1.98 21.42 14.27
CA ILE A 705 0.61 21.94 14.30
C ILE A 705 0.47 23.02 15.38
N LYS A 706 -0.67 23.72 15.38
CA LYS A 706 -1.17 24.57 16.45
C LYS A 706 -2.59 24.16 16.83
N LEU A 707 -2.91 24.23 18.11
CA LEU A 707 -4.26 24.06 18.63
C LEU A 707 -4.85 25.47 18.88
N VAL A 708 -5.82 25.85 18.06
CA VAL A 708 -6.40 27.21 18.07
C VAL A 708 -7.84 27.15 18.57
N SER A 709 -8.21 28.01 19.48
CA SER A 709 -9.59 28.09 19.93
C SER A 709 -10.54 28.46 18.79
N ARG A 710 -11.66 27.75 18.68
CA ARG A 710 -12.70 28.00 17.66
C ARG A 710 -13.20 29.45 17.82
N PRO A 711 -13.27 30.26 16.76
CA PRO A 711 -13.83 31.60 16.83
C PRO A 711 -15.26 31.59 17.36
N ALA A 712 -15.59 32.50 18.27
CA ALA A 712 -16.96 32.64 18.74
C ALA A 712 -17.89 32.90 17.54
N PRO A 713 -19.08 32.28 17.48
CA PRO A 713 -20.05 32.55 16.42
C PRO A 713 -20.39 34.04 16.40
N PRO A 714 -20.51 34.67 15.22
CA PRO A 714 -20.85 36.08 15.14
C PRO A 714 -22.16 36.35 15.89
N ALA A 715 -22.14 37.33 16.78
CA ALA A 715 -23.33 37.70 17.58
C ALA A 715 -24.53 37.94 16.64
N VAL A 716 -25.56 37.13 16.78
CA VAL A 716 -26.82 37.34 16.05
C VAL A 716 -27.36 38.69 16.46
N LYS A 717 -27.24 39.70 15.59
CA LYS A 717 -27.89 41.00 15.81
C LYS A 717 -29.39 40.75 15.91
N LYS A 718 -29.94 40.77 17.11
CA LYS A 718 -31.39 40.80 17.29
C LYS A 718 -31.87 42.05 16.55
N LYS A 719 -32.59 41.86 15.45
CA LYS A 719 -33.35 42.93 14.82
C LYS A 719 -34.38 43.40 15.87
N LYS A 720 -34.25 44.68 16.27
CA LYS A 720 -35.25 45.40 17.06
C LYS A 720 -36.50 45.61 16.22
#